data_fd552d5eae05dce5c793508b8ea417cd
#
_entry.id   fd552d5eae05dce5c793508b8ea417cd
#
_cell.length_a   1.000
_cell.length_b   1.000
_cell.length_c   1.000
_cell.angle_alpha   90.00
_cell.angle_beta   90.00
_cell.angle_gamma   90.00
#
_symmetry.space_group_name_H-M   'P 1'
#
loop_
_entity.id
_entity.type
_entity.pdbx_description
1 polymer ?
#
loop_
_entity_poly.entity_id
_entity_poly.type
_entity_poly.pdbx_seq_one_letter_code
_entity_poly.pdbx_strand_id
1 'polypeptide(L)'
;MAIFKISLEQPSLTGEQQQALAEMWRRCMQRIIVCTTLAGSGHPGGSMSSLQLLLMLYSTLRHDPDNCCWPERDRLIVSMGHISPGVYSVLCEFGYVKEEDLFLEFRRAGSSFTGHVECCVPGVEWNTGNLGQGLSVGAGVALAEKLKKNRSQTVVLMGDGEQQKGQIGEARRFAVKYGLNNLSAVIDRNHLQISGDTNLVMPQAIEADYVASGWNVIFLRDGHDFQQIFHALRRISRQEVDDPANPTAIVARTFMGKGVSFMENKAKYHGSTLSDGDAAKALEELEVDNPIPLYRERRKTYFAFTEKFCPPRLPDSIEVGESRSYGSDVAVDNRSAYGKVLEDLAMLNNRGEVPKVLGFSCDLESSVKMDGFHKISEHAFFESGIQEHHTATLAGAVSKEGFVSFFSTFGVFGVCETYNQQRLNDINQTQVKLVCTHLGLDVGEDGQTHQCIDYLGLLQNLFDFSIFMPADPNQTDRIIRYAASHPGNFFVGMGRSKMPVICNETGSPAFAGDYRFVPGRADRIRDGHQGAILSYGMSAHHAIQAHQELSQQHNLKLAVLNFASIRPLDSEAIIRASEMGFLISVEDHHVDTGLGARVASVLADHGRQCRLLRLGVRNYGLSGKPSELYRLEGIDSDGIVKAVVKANADGWLKK
;
A
#
# COMPACT_ATOMS: atom_id res chain seq x y z
N MET A 1 -0.72 35.68 5.60
CA MET A 1 0.67 36.19 5.68
C MET A 1 1.42 35.74 4.44
N ALA A 2 2.35 36.53 3.90
CA ALA A 2 3.22 36.04 2.82
C ALA A 2 4.08 34.91 3.36
N ILE A 3 4.11 33.76 2.63
CA ILE A 3 4.91 32.58 3.03
C ILE A 3 6.39 32.96 2.91
N PHE A 4 7.21 32.63 3.90
CA PHE A 4 8.64 32.80 3.83
C PHE A 4 9.25 31.92 2.75
N LYS A 5 9.82 32.51 1.69
CA LYS A 5 10.36 31.77 0.53
C LYS A 5 11.77 32.22 0.22
N ILE A 6 12.62 31.28 -0.12
CA ILE A 6 14.00 31.48 -0.52
C ILE A 6 14.19 30.98 -1.95
N SER A 7 14.67 31.82 -2.83
CA SER A 7 14.95 31.44 -4.22
C SER A 7 16.29 30.72 -4.33
N LEU A 8 16.31 29.55 -4.94
CA LEU A 8 17.55 28.81 -5.25
C LEU A 8 18.35 29.43 -6.40
N GLU A 9 17.83 30.49 -7.05
CA GLU A 9 18.59 31.23 -8.07
C GLU A 9 19.64 32.15 -7.45
N GLN A 10 19.46 32.65 -6.20
CA GLN A 10 20.44 33.48 -5.51
C GLN A 10 21.71 32.67 -5.18
N PRO A 11 22.89 33.33 -5.10
CA PRO A 11 24.17 32.66 -4.87
C PRO A 11 24.33 32.12 -3.44
N SER A 12 23.74 32.78 -2.45
CA SER A 12 23.84 32.47 -1.02
C SER A 12 22.66 33.06 -0.25
N LEU A 13 22.46 32.59 0.98
CA LEU A 13 21.50 33.20 1.91
C LEU A 13 21.99 34.60 2.32
N THR A 14 21.04 35.54 2.41
CA THR A 14 21.35 36.86 3.02
C THR A 14 21.41 36.76 4.54
N GLY A 15 22.01 37.76 5.20
CA GLY A 15 22.02 37.83 6.67
C GLY A 15 20.60 37.86 7.27
N GLU A 16 19.68 38.60 6.65
CA GLU A 16 18.28 38.67 7.07
C GLU A 16 17.57 37.30 6.96
N GLN A 17 17.82 36.55 5.88
CA GLN A 17 17.27 35.19 5.71
C GLN A 17 17.82 34.23 6.76
N GLN A 18 19.11 34.30 7.05
CA GLN A 18 19.72 33.46 8.09
C GLN A 18 19.15 33.77 9.47
N GLN A 19 18.95 35.06 9.79
CA GLN A 19 18.33 35.46 11.04
C GLN A 19 16.88 34.97 11.13
N ALA A 20 16.09 35.16 10.08
CA ALA A 20 14.70 34.69 10.05
C ALA A 20 14.60 33.14 10.24
N LEU A 21 15.48 32.38 9.58
CA LEU A 21 15.55 30.90 9.76
C LEU A 21 15.95 30.54 11.19
N ALA A 22 16.87 31.27 11.83
CA ALA A 22 17.25 31.03 13.21
C ALA A 22 16.09 31.30 14.20
N GLU A 23 15.28 32.32 13.94
CA GLU A 23 14.10 32.65 14.74
C GLU A 23 12.99 31.57 14.53
N MET A 24 12.75 31.16 13.29
CA MET A 24 11.83 30.05 13.00
C MET A 24 12.27 28.74 13.69
N TRP A 25 13.56 28.44 13.67
CA TRP A 25 14.14 27.28 14.35
C TRP A 25 13.87 27.32 15.87
N ARG A 26 14.06 28.46 16.55
CA ARG A 26 13.77 28.60 17.99
C ARG A 26 12.29 28.32 18.30
N ARG A 27 11.37 28.91 17.51
CA ARG A 27 9.93 28.68 17.69
C ARG A 27 9.55 27.22 17.46
N CYS A 28 10.14 26.56 16.44
CA CYS A 28 9.91 25.13 16.21
C CYS A 28 10.47 24.28 17.33
N MET A 29 11.65 24.61 17.88
CA MET A 29 12.23 23.94 19.05
C MET A 29 11.30 24.02 20.26
N GLN A 30 10.74 25.22 20.53
CA GLN A 30 9.72 25.39 21.57
C GLN A 30 8.54 24.47 21.37
N ARG A 31 7.96 24.42 20.15
CA ARG A 31 6.81 23.56 19.83
C ARG A 31 7.10 22.08 20.01
N ILE A 32 8.28 21.60 19.59
CA ILE A 32 8.70 20.22 19.78
C ILE A 32 8.74 19.85 21.27
N ILE A 33 9.38 20.69 22.09
CA ILE A 33 9.50 20.47 23.52
C ILE A 33 8.11 20.50 24.18
N VAL A 34 7.33 21.54 23.90
CA VAL A 34 6.00 21.74 24.50
C VAL A 34 5.05 20.61 24.15
N CYS A 35 4.85 20.31 22.86
CA CYS A 35 3.87 19.30 22.45
C CYS A 35 4.22 17.91 22.96
N THR A 36 5.51 17.52 22.93
CA THR A 36 5.94 16.19 23.42
C THR A 36 5.86 16.09 24.95
N THR A 37 6.19 17.14 25.69
CA THR A 37 6.07 17.20 27.16
C THR A 37 4.59 17.17 27.59
N LEU A 38 3.72 17.91 26.92
CA LEU A 38 2.29 17.92 27.20
C LEU A 38 1.64 16.55 26.94
N ALA A 39 2.11 15.85 25.92
CA ALA A 39 1.64 14.51 25.58
C ALA A 39 2.25 13.42 26.48
N GLY A 40 3.39 13.67 27.13
CA GLY A 40 4.17 12.66 27.85
C GLY A 40 4.70 11.56 26.93
N SER A 41 4.73 11.83 25.62
CA SER A 41 5.07 10.85 24.60
C SER A 41 5.47 11.55 23.29
N GLY A 42 6.48 11.01 22.58
CA GLY A 42 6.96 11.58 21.32
C GLY A 42 8.44 11.30 21.06
N HIS A 43 8.95 11.82 19.94
CA HIS A 43 10.34 11.65 19.52
C HIS A 43 11.03 13.03 19.35
N PRO A 44 11.38 13.69 20.44
CA PRO A 44 11.94 15.05 20.36
C PRO A 44 13.32 15.06 19.71
N GLY A 45 14.21 14.10 20.03
CA GLY A 45 15.60 14.12 19.60
C GLY A 45 15.80 14.10 18.09
N GLY A 46 15.11 13.18 17.38
CA GLY A 46 15.13 13.11 15.91
C GLY A 46 14.43 14.31 15.26
N SER A 47 13.36 14.83 15.86
CA SER A 47 12.70 16.06 15.42
C SER A 47 13.63 17.26 15.46
N MET A 48 14.47 17.36 16.51
CA MET A 48 15.44 18.42 16.66
C MET A 48 16.61 18.29 15.67
N SER A 49 17.08 17.05 15.39
CA SER A 49 18.19 16.84 14.46
C SER A 49 17.83 17.21 13.02
N SER A 50 16.59 16.96 12.61
CA SER A 50 16.13 17.20 11.23
C SER A 50 15.59 18.61 10.99
N LEU A 51 15.53 19.46 12.03
CA LEU A 51 14.74 20.68 11.97
C LEU A 51 15.26 21.71 10.95
N GLN A 52 16.59 21.91 10.87
CA GLN A 52 17.16 22.83 9.88
C GLN A 52 16.95 22.31 8.45
N LEU A 53 17.03 20.99 8.24
CA LEU A 53 16.72 20.37 6.94
C LEU A 53 15.26 20.64 6.55
N LEU A 54 14.30 20.39 7.46
CA LEU A 54 12.88 20.66 7.24
C LEU A 54 12.60 22.12 6.92
N LEU A 55 13.13 23.06 7.73
CA LEU A 55 12.93 24.49 7.52
C LEU A 55 13.46 24.95 6.16
N MET A 56 14.66 24.49 5.77
CA MET A 56 15.22 24.85 4.47
C MET A 56 14.40 24.23 3.31
N LEU A 57 13.95 22.99 3.43
CA LEU A 57 13.11 22.34 2.42
C LEU A 57 11.80 23.11 2.22
N TYR A 58 11.05 23.40 3.29
CA TYR A 58 9.82 24.19 3.17
C TYR A 58 10.05 25.64 2.70
N SER A 59 11.23 26.23 3.00
CA SER A 59 11.57 27.55 2.50
C SER A 59 11.88 27.61 1.01
N THR A 60 12.29 26.49 0.39
CA THR A 60 12.75 26.43 -1.01
C THR A 60 11.83 25.69 -1.95
N LEU A 61 11.08 24.69 -1.47
CA LEU A 61 10.13 23.93 -2.28
C LEU A 61 8.90 24.75 -2.65
N ARG A 62 8.32 24.48 -3.79
CA ARG A 62 7.07 25.10 -4.25
C ARG A 62 5.88 24.41 -3.57
N HIS A 63 5.22 25.12 -2.71
CA HIS A 63 4.02 24.67 -1.99
C HIS A 63 3.14 25.86 -1.64
N ASP A 64 1.86 25.58 -1.32
CA ASP A 64 0.87 26.58 -0.94
C ASP A 64 0.00 26.01 0.20
N PRO A 65 0.02 26.60 1.42
CA PRO A 65 -0.81 26.13 2.53
C PRO A 65 -2.31 26.36 2.31
N ASP A 66 -2.71 27.37 1.52
CA ASP A 66 -4.10 27.65 1.18
C ASP A 66 -4.62 26.68 0.08
N ASN A 67 -3.70 26.05 -0.65
CA ASN A 67 -3.99 25.04 -1.67
C ASN A 67 -3.02 23.85 -1.57
N CYS A 68 -3.04 23.16 -0.44
CA CYS A 68 -2.13 22.05 -0.14
C CYS A 68 -2.21 20.85 -1.13
N CYS A 69 -3.26 20.82 -1.96
CA CYS A 69 -3.45 19.81 -3.00
C CYS A 69 -3.08 20.30 -4.41
N TRP A 70 -2.44 21.45 -4.55
CA TRP A 70 -2.02 21.99 -5.85
C TRP A 70 -1.23 20.92 -6.65
N PRO A 71 -1.67 20.56 -7.86
CA PRO A 71 -1.11 19.44 -8.61
C PRO A 71 0.38 19.60 -8.94
N GLU A 72 0.82 20.80 -9.24
CA GLU A 72 2.19 21.10 -9.68
C GLU A 72 3.15 21.48 -8.54
N ARG A 73 2.73 21.32 -7.28
CA ARG A 73 3.60 21.56 -6.12
C ARG A 73 4.75 20.57 -6.08
N ASP A 74 5.84 20.92 -5.45
CA ASP A 74 6.87 19.98 -5.07
C ASP A 74 6.37 19.06 -3.93
N ARG A 75 6.92 17.87 -3.80
CA ARG A 75 6.50 16.87 -2.82
C ARG A 75 7.60 16.62 -1.80
N LEU A 76 7.27 16.73 -0.52
CA LEU A 76 8.14 16.31 0.57
C LEU A 76 7.58 15.05 1.25
N ILE A 77 8.23 13.92 1.06
CA ILE A 77 7.92 12.67 1.74
C ILE A 77 8.80 12.55 2.98
N VAL A 78 8.20 12.49 4.14
CA VAL A 78 8.93 12.26 5.40
C VAL A 78 8.90 10.77 5.71
N SER A 79 9.96 10.02 5.37
CA SER A 79 10.05 8.58 5.54
C SER A 79 10.08 8.15 7.01
N MET A 80 10.83 8.87 7.82
CA MET A 80 10.93 8.68 9.27
C MET A 80 9.78 9.37 10.01
N GLY A 81 8.56 8.85 9.85
CA GLY A 81 7.34 9.47 10.34
C GLY A 81 7.30 9.81 11.83
N HIS A 82 8.14 9.20 12.64
CA HIS A 82 8.23 9.44 14.08
C HIS A 82 8.71 10.86 14.43
N ILE A 83 9.36 11.59 13.50
CA ILE A 83 9.71 13.01 13.71
C ILE A 83 8.50 13.95 13.52
N SER A 84 7.28 13.44 13.66
CA SER A 84 6.04 14.22 13.55
C SER A 84 6.04 15.51 14.39
N PRO A 85 6.61 15.60 15.62
CA PRO A 85 6.71 16.87 16.35
C PRO A 85 7.47 17.95 15.57
N GLY A 86 8.57 17.57 14.91
CA GLY A 86 9.36 18.49 14.07
C GLY A 86 8.61 18.94 12.83
N VAL A 87 7.98 17.97 12.13
CA VAL A 87 7.18 18.24 10.92
C VAL A 87 6.02 19.17 11.23
N TYR A 88 5.21 18.88 12.25
CA TYR A 88 4.06 19.71 12.60
C TYR A 88 4.49 21.10 13.10
N SER A 89 5.63 21.20 13.79
CA SER A 89 6.18 22.49 14.19
C SER A 89 6.55 23.36 13.00
N VAL A 90 7.14 22.78 11.95
CA VAL A 90 7.46 23.49 10.71
C VAL A 90 6.19 23.84 9.94
N LEU A 91 5.20 22.95 9.87
CA LEU A 91 3.91 23.25 9.25
C LEU A 91 3.19 24.44 9.91
N CYS A 92 3.38 24.65 11.23
CA CYS A 92 2.91 25.88 11.89
C CYS A 92 3.60 27.14 11.33
N GLU A 93 4.93 27.12 11.11
CA GLU A 93 5.66 28.26 10.56
C GLU A 93 5.19 28.65 9.16
N PHE A 94 4.83 27.65 8.35
CA PHE A 94 4.39 27.85 6.98
C PHE A 94 2.87 27.99 6.81
N GLY A 95 2.11 28.06 7.92
CA GLY A 95 0.69 28.41 7.91
C GLY A 95 -0.27 27.25 7.55
N TYR A 96 0.19 26.00 7.54
CA TYR A 96 -0.66 24.84 7.30
C TYR A 96 -1.54 24.48 8.48
N VAL A 97 -1.04 24.67 9.70
CA VAL A 97 -1.72 24.32 10.95
C VAL A 97 -1.46 25.39 12.01
N LYS A 98 -2.32 25.44 13.03
CA LYS A 98 -2.17 26.39 14.14
C LYS A 98 -1.38 25.79 15.28
N GLU A 99 -0.53 26.58 15.89
CA GLU A 99 0.27 26.20 17.06
C GLU A 99 -0.61 25.76 18.24
N GLU A 100 -1.70 26.47 18.47
CA GLU A 100 -2.63 26.16 19.54
C GLU A 100 -3.21 24.74 19.40
N ASP A 101 -3.62 24.35 18.19
CA ASP A 101 -4.16 23.02 17.89
C ASP A 101 -3.08 21.94 18.13
N LEU A 102 -1.83 22.20 17.70
CA LEU A 102 -0.72 21.29 17.97
C LEU A 102 -0.52 21.06 19.47
N PHE A 103 -0.53 22.12 20.29
CA PHE A 103 -0.34 22.01 21.74
C PHE A 103 -1.51 21.31 22.42
N LEU A 104 -2.74 21.57 21.99
CA LEU A 104 -3.93 20.97 22.58
C LEU A 104 -4.13 19.50 22.18
N GLU A 105 -3.75 19.14 20.95
CA GLU A 105 -4.19 17.90 20.33
C GLU A 105 -3.11 16.84 20.15
N PHE A 106 -1.81 17.21 20.12
CA PHE A 106 -0.74 16.24 19.83
C PHE A 106 -0.89 14.95 20.63
N ARG A 107 -0.98 13.80 19.92
CA ARG A 107 -1.15 12.44 20.46
C ARG A 107 -2.39 12.27 21.35
N ARG A 108 -3.49 12.96 21.07
CA ARG A 108 -4.79 12.71 21.72
C ARG A 108 -5.69 11.87 20.84
N ALA A 109 -6.54 11.07 21.48
CA ALA A 109 -7.56 10.29 20.75
C ALA A 109 -8.50 11.25 20.00
N GLY A 110 -8.77 10.96 18.73
CA GLY A 110 -9.60 11.79 17.85
C GLY A 110 -8.87 12.95 17.15
N SER A 111 -7.60 13.20 17.46
CA SER A 111 -6.79 14.24 16.82
C SER A 111 -6.14 13.77 15.53
N SER A 112 -5.92 14.72 14.61
CA SER A 112 -5.08 14.51 13.42
C SER A 112 -3.58 14.61 13.72
N PHE A 113 -3.17 15.25 14.83
CA PHE A 113 -1.77 15.38 15.22
C PHE A 113 -1.26 14.09 15.89
N THR A 114 -1.11 13.05 15.08
CA THR A 114 -0.73 11.70 15.52
C THR A 114 0.76 11.58 15.84
N GLY A 115 1.15 10.45 16.41
CA GLY A 115 2.54 10.20 16.79
C GLY A 115 3.52 9.96 15.64
N HIS A 116 3.01 9.73 14.44
CA HIS A 116 3.73 9.64 13.18
C HIS A 116 3.03 10.56 12.16
N VAL A 117 3.71 10.96 11.11
CA VAL A 117 3.09 11.85 10.11
C VAL A 117 2.00 11.14 9.34
N GLU A 118 0.84 11.77 9.25
CA GLU A 118 -0.33 11.26 8.51
C GLU A 118 -0.96 12.35 7.64
N CYS A 119 -1.49 11.95 6.47
CA CYS A 119 -2.09 12.85 5.47
C CYS A 119 -3.34 13.60 5.97
N CYS A 120 -3.87 13.26 7.13
CA CYS A 120 -4.93 14.04 7.79
C CYS A 120 -4.43 15.41 8.27
N VAL A 121 -3.13 15.64 8.33
CA VAL A 121 -2.53 16.96 8.58
C VAL A 121 -2.19 17.62 7.23
N PRO A 122 -2.76 18.79 6.90
CA PRO A 122 -2.44 19.52 5.69
C PRO A 122 -0.92 19.72 5.53
N GLY A 123 -0.40 19.50 4.32
CA GLY A 123 1.04 19.58 4.04
C GLY A 123 1.81 18.26 4.23
N VAL A 124 1.18 17.21 4.74
CA VAL A 124 1.74 15.84 4.78
C VAL A 124 1.30 15.08 3.53
N GLU A 125 2.25 14.51 2.79
CA GLU A 125 2.00 13.87 1.49
C GLU A 125 1.70 12.36 1.60
N TRP A 126 2.19 11.68 2.63
CA TRP A 126 2.06 10.23 2.80
C TRP A 126 2.06 9.83 4.27
N ASN A 127 1.19 8.89 4.64
CA ASN A 127 1.20 8.28 5.97
C ASN A 127 2.42 7.38 6.10
N THR A 128 3.33 7.69 7.00
CA THR A 128 4.55 6.92 7.24
C THR A 128 4.64 6.43 8.68
N GLY A 129 5.63 5.60 8.96
CA GLY A 129 5.85 4.96 10.27
C GLY A 129 6.57 3.63 10.12
N ASN A 130 6.33 2.93 9.02
CA ASN A 130 7.07 1.74 8.63
C ASN A 130 8.35 2.18 7.92
N LEU A 131 9.46 2.25 8.67
CA LEU A 131 10.74 2.77 8.19
C LEU A 131 11.22 2.07 6.90
N GLY A 132 11.88 2.83 6.03
CA GLY A 132 12.48 2.34 4.79
C GLY A 132 11.53 2.25 3.59
N GLN A 133 10.28 2.69 3.71
CA GLN A 133 9.33 2.69 2.59
C GLN A 133 9.24 4.04 1.86
N GLY A 134 9.61 5.14 2.52
CA GLY A 134 9.44 6.48 1.97
C GLY A 134 10.19 6.72 0.66
N LEU A 135 11.36 6.10 0.44
CA LEU A 135 12.09 6.23 -0.82
C LEU A 135 11.33 5.58 -2.00
N SER A 136 10.64 4.45 -1.74
CA SER A 136 9.76 3.82 -2.73
C SER A 136 8.55 4.70 -3.06
N VAL A 137 7.97 5.36 -2.06
CA VAL A 137 6.90 6.36 -2.26
C VAL A 137 7.42 7.52 -3.10
N GLY A 138 8.57 8.10 -2.74
CA GLY A 138 9.19 9.19 -3.49
C GLY A 138 9.49 8.83 -4.92
N ALA A 139 9.98 7.60 -5.17
CA ALA A 139 10.20 7.10 -6.52
C ALA A 139 8.90 7.00 -7.34
N GLY A 140 7.80 6.57 -6.71
CA GLY A 140 6.49 6.52 -7.37
C GLY A 140 5.95 7.89 -7.72
N VAL A 141 6.04 8.84 -6.80
CA VAL A 141 5.64 10.24 -7.05
C VAL A 141 6.51 10.87 -8.13
N ALA A 142 7.84 10.71 -8.06
CA ALA A 142 8.77 11.25 -9.05
C ALA A 142 8.53 10.65 -10.45
N LEU A 143 8.25 9.34 -10.54
CA LEU A 143 7.87 8.67 -11.78
C LEU A 143 6.57 9.26 -12.35
N ALA A 144 5.56 9.43 -11.52
CA ALA A 144 4.28 10.00 -11.92
C ALA A 144 4.44 11.43 -12.46
N GLU A 145 5.20 12.28 -11.78
CA GLU A 145 5.44 13.65 -12.21
C GLU A 145 6.28 13.70 -13.50
N LYS A 146 7.24 12.79 -13.66
CA LYS A 146 8.01 12.64 -14.92
C LYS A 146 7.13 12.24 -16.09
N LEU A 147 6.21 11.27 -15.89
CA LEU A 147 5.24 10.85 -16.91
C LEU A 147 4.28 11.98 -17.31
N LYS A 148 3.85 12.78 -16.36
CA LYS A 148 3.02 13.99 -16.61
C LYS A 148 3.80 15.13 -17.25
N LYS A 149 5.12 15.02 -17.36
CA LYS A 149 6.05 16.09 -17.81
C LYS A 149 6.01 17.34 -16.92
N ASN A 150 5.65 17.17 -15.66
CA ASN A 150 5.68 18.22 -14.66
C ASN A 150 7.11 18.55 -14.24
N ARG A 151 7.34 19.81 -13.80
CA ARG A 151 8.64 20.25 -13.27
C ARG A 151 8.75 20.09 -11.75
N SER A 152 7.85 19.34 -11.15
CA SER A 152 7.81 19.13 -9.70
C SER A 152 9.00 18.31 -9.24
N GLN A 153 9.59 18.72 -8.12
CA GLN A 153 10.64 17.99 -7.43
C GLN A 153 10.02 17.13 -6.34
N THR A 154 10.55 15.93 -6.18
CA THR A 154 10.19 15.03 -5.08
C THR A 154 11.39 14.89 -4.15
N VAL A 155 11.22 15.25 -2.91
CA VAL A 155 12.27 15.12 -1.88
C VAL A 155 11.79 14.12 -0.83
N VAL A 156 12.67 13.19 -0.43
CA VAL A 156 12.41 12.21 0.62
C VAL A 156 13.35 12.49 1.79
N LEU A 157 12.81 12.89 2.92
CA LEU A 157 13.59 13.05 4.16
C LEU A 157 13.62 11.73 4.91
N MET A 158 14.81 11.22 5.18
CA MET A 158 15.07 9.91 5.74
C MET A 158 16.04 9.99 6.92
N GLY A 159 15.96 9.02 7.83
CA GLY A 159 16.97 8.81 8.87
C GLY A 159 18.08 7.86 8.41
N ASP A 160 19.20 7.88 9.13
CA ASP A 160 20.31 6.95 8.89
C ASP A 160 19.99 5.51 9.35
N GLY A 161 19.25 5.35 10.44
CA GLY A 161 18.85 4.02 10.93
C GLY A 161 17.97 3.26 9.94
N GLU A 162 17.08 3.93 9.22
CA GLU A 162 16.22 3.25 8.24
C GLU A 162 16.95 2.79 6.97
N GLN A 163 18.17 3.31 6.70
CA GLN A 163 18.98 2.86 5.58
C GLN A 163 19.33 1.36 5.64
N GLN A 164 19.17 0.74 6.80
CA GLN A 164 19.33 -0.71 7.03
C GLN A 164 18.23 -1.56 6.33
N LYS A 165 17.15 -0.95 5.86
CA LYS A 165 16.05 -1.69 5.22
C LYS A 165 16.38 -2.05 3.77
N GLY A 166 16.21 -3.34 3.41
CA GLY A 166 16.47 -3.84 2.06
C GLY A 166 15.69 -3.11 0.96
N GLN A 167 14.45 -2.73 1.23
CA GLN A 167 13.58 -1.98 0.31
C GLN A 167 14.20 -0.65 -0.15
N ILE A 168 15.05 -0.01 0.65
CA ILE A 168 15.77 1.21 0.21
C ILE A 168 16.74 0.87 -0.93
N GLY A 169 17.44 -0.26 -0.85
CA GLY A 169 18.30 -0.73 -1.93
C GLY A 169 17.53 -1.05 -3.22
N GLU A 170 16.32 -1.60 -3.09
CA GLU A 170 15.40 -1.81 -4.22
C GLU A 170 15.03 -0.47 -4.86
N ALA A 171 14.58 0.50 -4.08
CA ALA A 171 14.18 1.83 -4.55
C ALA A 171 15.34 2.61 -5.20
N ARG A 172 16.56 2.51 -4.65
CA ARG A 172 17.74 3.15 -5.22
C ARG A 172 18.02 2.66 -6.65
N ARG A 173 17.98 1.35 -6.87
CA ARG A 173 18.22 0.74 -8.19
C ARG A 173 17.15 1.12 -9.21
N PHE A 174 15.87 1.10 -8.78
CA PHE A 174 14.75 1.49 -9.63
C PHE A 174 14.88 2.96 -10.06
N ALA A 175 15.17 3.86 -9.14
CA ALA A 175 15.28 5.29 -9.43
C ALA A 175 16.35 5.61 -10.48
N VAL A 176 17.48 4.92 -10.45
CA VAL A 176 18.55 5.05 -11.46
C VAL A 176 18.12 4.42 -12.79
N LYS A 177 17.56 3.21 -12.76
CA LYS A 177 17.09 2.54 -13.99
C LYS A 177 16.15 3.41 -14.81
N TYR A 178 15.26 4.14 -14.15
CA TYR A 178 14.28 4.99 -14.83
C TYR A 178 14.66 6.48 -14.87
N GLY A 179 15.90 6.80 -14.49
CA GLY A 179 16.46 8.15 -14.56
C GLY A 179 15.60 9.18 -13.80
N LEU A 180 15.21 8.89 -12.57
CA LEU A 180 14.34 9.78 -11.76
C LEU A 180 15.15 10.95 -11.20
N ASN A 181 15.63 11.82 -12.08
CA ASN A 181 16.47 12.99 -11.73
C ASN A 181 15.68 14.11 -11.02
N ASN A 182 14.35 14.00 -10.97
CA ASN A 182 13.46 14.84 -10.17
C ASN A 182 13.23 14.27 -8.75
N LEU A 183 13.96 13.21 -8.37
CA LEU A 183 13.96 12.62 -7.03
C LEU A 183 15.24 12.99 -6.28
N SER A 184 15.08 13.46 -5.05
CA SER A 184 16.19 13.68 -4.12
C SER A 184 15.93 12.98 -2.79
N ALA A 185 16.94 12.34 -2.21
CA ALA A 185 16.93 11.83 -0.85
C ALA A 185 17.75 12.74 0.07
N VAL A 186 17.22 13.13 1.22
CA VAL A 186 17.93 13.87 2.26
C VAL A 186 18.02 13.00 3.50
N ILE A 187 19.23 12.59 3.86
CA ILE A 187 19.48 11.67 4.96
C ILE A 187 19.96 12.45 6.18
N ASP A 188 19.16 12.48 7.25
CA ASP A 188 19.54 12.95 8.58
C ASP A 188 20.47 11.92 9.21
N ARG A 189 21.79 12.15 9.13
CA ARG A 189 22.80 11.24 9.66
C ARG A 189 23.25 11.69 11.05
N ASN A 190 22.44 11.42 12.06
CA ASN A 190 22.71 11.76 13.45
C ASN A 190 23.42 10.64 14.23
N HIS A 191 23.68 9.50 13.61
CA HIS A 191 24.35 8.32 14.17
C HIS A 191 23.64 7.65 15.33
N LEU A 192 22.37 7.99 15.63
CA LEU A 192 21.63 7.42 16.75
C LEU A 192 20.28 6.85 16.32
N GLN A 193 19.98 5.69 16.82
CA GLN A 193 18.67 5.06 16.76
C GLN A 193 18.25 4.64 18.19
N ILE A 194 17.05 4.08 18.35
CA ILE A 194 16.51 3.75 19.70
C ILE A 194 17.41 2.82 20.50
N SER A 195 18.16 1.92 19.84
CA SER A 195 19.07 0.97 20.47
C SER A 195 20.49 1.52 20.68
N GLY A 196 20.76 2.78 20.29
CA GLY A 196 22.06 3.43 20.43
C GLY A 196 22.73 3.84 19.12
N ASP A 197 24.05 3.88 19.11
CA ASP A 197 24.85 4.28 17.93
C ASP A 197 24.62 3.33 16.74
N THR A 198 24.29 3.89 15.58
CA THR A 198 24.00 3.13 14.35
C THR A 198 25.20 2.28 13.91
N ASN A 199 26.43 2.72 14.15
CA ASN A 199 27.63 1.94 13.82
C ASN A 199 27.82 0.71 14.74
N LEU A 200 27.25 0.73 15.94
CA LEU A 200 27.25 -0.41 16.86
C LEU A 200 26.08 -1.36 16.62
N VAL A 201 24.92 -0.80 16.26
CA VAL A 201 23.71 -1.60 16.01
C VAL A 201 23.81 -2.33 14.66
N MET A 202 24.06 -1.57 13.58
CA MET A 202 24.26 -2.12 12.23
C MET A 202 25.03 -1.10 11.38
N PRO A 203 26.34 -1.27 11.26
CA PRO A 203 27.19 -0.33 10.52
C PRO A 203 26.86 -0.32 9.03
N GLN A 204 26.84 0.87 8.43
CA GLN A 204 26.56 1.08 7.02
C GLN A 204 27.42 2.18 6.43
N ALA A 205 27.86 1.98 5.20
CA ALA A 205 28.55 2.99 4.39
C ALA A 205 27.53 3.70 3.48
N ILE A 206 26.65 4.51 4.07
CA ILE A 206 25.47 5.10 3.40
C ILE A 206 25.90 5.81 2.09
N GLU A 207 26.90 6.67 2.12
CA GLU A 207 27.37 7.40 0.95
C GLU A 207 27.84 6.43 -0.16
N ALA A 208 28.63 5.43 0.22
CA ALA A 208 29.13 4.41 -0.71
C ALA A 208 27.99 3.58 -1.32
N ASP A 209 26.96 3.26 -0.55
CA ASP A 209 25.79 2.53 -1.02
C ASP A 209 25.00 3.30 -2.09
N TYR A 210 24.86 4.63 -1.93
CA TYR A 210 24.20 5.48 -2.93
C TYR A 210 25.07 5.64 -4.17
N VAL A 211 26.38 5.89 -4.03
CA VAL A 211 27.33 5.97 -5.15
C VAL A 211 27.35 4.65 -5.93
N ALA A 212 27.45 3.50 -5.24
CA ALA A 212 27.45 2.19 -5.88
C ALA A 212 26.14 1.87 -6.63
N SER A 213 25.03 2.52 -6.22
CA SER A 213 23.74 2.41 -6.91
C SER A 213 23.61 3.38 -8.09
N GLY A 214 24.60 4.25 -8.36
CA GLY A 214 24.58 5.22 -9.45
C GLY A 214 23.94 6.58 -9.11
N TRP A 215 23.69 6.89 -7.83
CA TRP A 215 23.19 8.19 -7.40
C TRP A 215 24.30 9.23 -7.31
N ASN A 216 23.97 10.49 -7.58
CA ASN A 216 24.80 11.60 -7.14
C ASN A 216 24.77 11.70 -5.62
N VAL A 217 25.89 12.02 -4.98
CA VAL A 217 25.97 12.16 -3.51
C VAL A 217 26.58 13.50 -3.13
N ILE A 218 25.90 14.24 -2.29
CA ILE A 218 26.39 15.48 -1.68
C ILE A 218 26.50 15.26 -0.17
N PHE A 219 27.69 15.33 0.37
CA PHE A 219 27.92 15.22 1.81
C PHE A 219 27.98 16.60 2.45
N LEU A 220 27.12 16.82 3.48
CA LEU A 220 27.16 18.01 4.33
C LEU A 220 27.91 17.70 5.63
N ARG A 221 29.00 18.45 5.85
CA ARG A 221 29.80 18.31 7.09
C ARG A 221 29.04 18.77 8.33
N ASP A 222 28.15 19.74 8.15
CA ASP A 222 27.24 20.24 9.17
C ASP A 222 25.83 20.39 8.60
N GLY A 223 24.95 19.46 8.93
CA GLY A 223 23.54 19.46 8.55
C GLY A 223 22.69 20.46 9.36
N HIS A 224 23.28 21.21 10.28
CA HIS A 224 22.63 22.30 11.01
C HIS A 224 22.98 23.66 10.46
N ASP A 225 23.93 23.75 9.50
CA ASP A 225 24.30 24.99 8.82
C ASP A 225 23.36 25.24 7.64
N PHE A 226 22.49 26.24 7.79
CA PHE A 226 21.53 26.64 6.73
C PHE A 226 22.20 26.97 5.40
N GLN A 227 23.42 27.56 5.44
CA GLN A 227 24.14 27.92 4.23
C GLN A 227 24.63 26.68 3.46
N GLN A 228 25.12 25.63 4.16
CA GLN A 228 25.53 24.39 3.53
C GLN A 228 24.31 23.66 2.94
N ILE A 229 23.18 23.61 3.68
CA ILE A 229 21.94 22.99 3.19
C ILE A 229 21.45 23.74 1.94
N PHE A 230 21.42 25.08 1.98
CA PHE A 230 21.03 25.89 0.83
C PHE A 230 21.89 25.61 -0.41
N HIS A 231 23.21 25.56 -0.26
CA HIS A 231 24.11 25.26 -1.39
C HIS A 231 23.88 23.87 -1.97
N ALA A 232 23.62 22.87 -1.14
CA ALA A 232 23.32 21.53 -1.63
C ALA A 232 22.04 21.51 -2.45
N LEU A 233 20.93 22.11 -1.95
CA LEU A 233 19.67 22.21 -2.66
C LEU A 233 19.80 23.02 -3.96
N ARG A 234 20.56 24.11 -3.93
CA ARG A 234 20.85 24.92 -5.11
C ARG A 234 21.60 24.13 -6.19
N ARG A 235 22.60 23.34 -5.81
CA ARG A 235 23.32 22.48 -6.77
C ARG A 235 22.38 21.50 -7.46
N ILE A 236 21.46 20.87 -6.73
CA ILE A 236 20.45 19.97 -7.29
C ILE A 236 19.53 20.74 -8.25
N SER A 237 18.97 21.86 -7.81
CA SER A 237 18.06 22.69 -8.62
C SER A 237 18.69 23.17 -9.93
N ARG A 238 20.00 23.44 -9.93
CA ARG A 238 20.75 23.89 -11.10
C ARG A 238 21.41 22.76 -11.89
N GLN A 239 21.17 21.51 -11.48
CA GLN A 239 21.80 20.31 -12.07
C GLN A 239 23.34 20.36 -12.02
N GLU A 240 23.92 21.03 -11.03
CA GLU A 240 25.37 21.11 -10.77
C GLU A 240 25.81 19.86 -9.98
N VAL A 241 25.57 18.67 -10.54
CA VAL A 241 25.87 17.35 -9.99
C VAL A 241 26.65 16.54 -11.02
N ASP A 242 27.23 15.41 -10.61
CA ASP A 242 28.12 14.62 -11.48
C ASP A 242 27.38 14.02 -12.69
N ASP A 243 26.17 13.51 -12.48
CA ASP A 243 25.29 13.02 -13.54
C ASP A 243 23.85 13.60 -13.40
N PRO A 244 23.52 14.63 -14.20
CA PRO A 244 22.20 15.25 -14.16
C PRO A 244 21.03 14.36 -14.56
N ALA A 245 21.26 13.17 -15.14
CA ALA A 245 20.22 12.21 -15.49
C ALA A 245 19.77 11.35 -14.28
N ASN A 246 20.60 11.29 -13.25
CA ASN A 246 20.39 10.44 -12.09
C ASN A 246 19.87 11.20 -10.85
N PRO A 247 19.20 10.50 -9.93
CA PRO A 247 18.74 11.08 -8.66
C PRO A 247 19.93 11.49 -7.76
N THR A 248 19.65 12.36 -6.78
CA THR A 248 20.68 12.89 -5.88
C THR A 248 20.35 12.60 -4.42
N ALA A 249 21.35 12.14 -3.65
CA ALA A 249 21.28 11.99 -2.20
C ALA A 249 22.13 13.07 -1.51
N ILE A 250 21.53 13.76 -0.53
CA ILE A 250 22.23 14.61 0.42
C ILE A 250 22.39 13.82 1.71
N VAL A 251 23.61 13.54 2.14
CA VAL A 251 23.90 12.93 3.43
C VAL A 251 24.37 14.02 4.37
N ALA A 252 23.49 14.39 5.32
CA ALA A 252 23.72 15.52 6.21
C ALA A 252 24.14 15.01 7.60
N ARG A 253 25.36 15.31 8.03
CA ARG A 253 25.80 15.02 9.40
C ARG A 253 25.08 15.96 10.37
N THR A 254 24.33 15.38 11.29
CA THR A 254 23.52 16.08 12.29
C THR A 254 23.78 15.56 13.68
N PHE A 255 23.13 16.16 14.67
CA PHE A 255 23.22 15.76 16.07
C PHE A 255 21.81 15.60 16.66
N MET A 256 21.49 14.40 17.16
CA MET A 256 20.22 14.17 17.84
C MET A 256 20.08 15.09 19.07
N GLY A 257 18.93 15.73 19.23
CA GLY A 257 18.67 16.64 20.34
C GLY A 257 19.39 17.98 20.25
N LYS A 258 19.83 18.39 19.05
CA LYS A 258 20.56 19.63 18.78
C LYS A 258 19.87 20.85 19.38
N GLY A 259 20.62 21.69 20.09
CA GLY A 259 20.17 22.97 20.67
C GLY A 259 19.76 22.87 22.14
N VAL A 260 19.76 21.70 22.77
CA VAL A 260 19.56 21.52 24.20
C VAL A 260 20.74 20.73 24.77
N SER A 261 21.56 21.36 25.55
CA SER A 261 22.89 20.85 25.97
C SER A 261 22.85 19.45 26.61
N PHE A 262 21.87 19.20 27.43
CA PHE A 262 21.71 17.91 28.11
C PHE A 262 21.03 16.83 27.27
N MET A 263 20.50 17.15 26.07
CA MET A 263 19.88 16.21 25.12
C MET A 263 20.82 15.81 23.99
N GLU A 264 21.78 16.67 23.61
CA GLU A 264 22.63 16.43 22.44
C GLU A 264 23.36 15.08 22.52
N ASN A 265 23.32 14.34 21.41
CA ASN A 265 23.97 13.04 21.22
C ASN A 265 23.62 11.96 22.28
N LYS A 266 22.41 12.01 22.82
CA LYS A 266 21.94 10.98 23.76
C LYS A 266 20.79 10.17 23.18
N ALA A 267 21.02 8.89 22.92
CA ALA A 267 20.03 7.95 22.36
C ALA A 267 18.74 7.87 23.22
N LYS A 268 18.81 8.13 24.53
CA LYS A 268 17.64 8.21 25.41
C LYS A 268 16.55 9.10 24.84
N TYR A 269 16.91 10.25 24.27
CA TYR A 269 15.95 11.23 23.75
C TYR A 269 15.45 10.92 22.33
N HIS A 270 15.83 9.77 21.78
CA HIS A 270 15.18 9.29 20.55
C HIS A 270 13.67 9.14 20.75
N GLY A 271 13.23 8.49 21.85
CA GLY A 271 11.81 8.23 22.12
C GLY A 271 11.34 8.66 23.52
N SER A 272 12.21 9.29 24.34
CA SER A 272 11.84 9.79 25.66
C SER A 272 11.62 11.31 25.63
N THR A 273 10.51 11.73 26.23
CA THR A 273 10.16 13.14 26.40
C THR A 273 10.74 13.71 27.67
N LEU A 274 10.71 15.03 27.80
CA LEU A 274 11.18 15.73 29.00
C LEU A 274 10.11 15.73 30.10
N SER A 275 10.56 15.75 31.36
CA SER A 275 9.71 16.15 32.49
C SER A 275 9.38 17.64 32.41
N ASP A 276 8.34 18.12 33.11
CA ASP A 276 8.01 19.57 33.12
C ASP A 276 9.20 20.42 33.60
N GLY A 277 9.98 19.92 34.59
CA GLY A 277 11.16 20.60 35.08
C GLY A 277 12.32 20.63 34.09
N ASP A 278 12.57 19.54 33.36
CA ASP A 278 13.61 19.52 32.33
C ASP A 278 13.17 20.30 31.08
N ALA A 279 11.88 20.29 30.75
CA ALA A 279 11.33 21.11 29.67
C ALA A 279 11.48 22.61 29.97
N ALA A 280 11.24 23.02 31.22
CA ALA A 280 11.46 24.43 31.63
C ALA A 280 12.92 24.83 31.43
N LYS A 281 13.89 24.00 31.84
CA LYS A 281 15.32 24.25 31.62
C LYS A 281 15.69 24.34 30.14
N ALA A 282 15.13 23.42 29.31
CA ALA A 282 15.39 23.44 27.88
C ALA A 282 14.83 24.69 27.19
N LEU A 283 13.66 25.15 27.61
CA LEU A 283 13.04 26.39 27.08
C LEU A 283 13.79 27.63 27.54
N GLU A 284 14.31 27.65 28.77
CA GLU A 284 15.21 28.70 29.29
C GLU A 284 16.52 28.76 28.49
N GLU A 285 17.17 27.62 28.24
CA GLU A 285 18.39 27.52 27.42
C GLU A 285 18.17 28.05 25.97
N LEU A 286 16.97 27.83 25.43
CA LEU A 286 16.59 28.34 24.10
C LEU A 286 16.12 29.79 24.10
N GLU A 287 16.03 30.44 25.25
CA GLU A 287 15.51 31.81 25.43
C GLU A 287 14.10 32.00 24.86
N VAL A 288 13.20 31.05 25.13
CA VAL A 288 11.80 31.07 24.69
C VAL A 288 10.83 30.87 25.86
N ASP A 289 9.59 31.33 25.69
CA ASP A 289 8.55 31.23 26.72
C ASP A 289 8.19 29.77 27.04
N ASN A 290 7.71 29.52 28.26
CA ASN A 290 7.21 28.22 28.70
C ASN A 290 5.68 28.22 28.84
N PRO A 291 4.93 27.84 27.78
CA PRO A 291 3.48 27.78 27.81
C PRO A 291 2.92 26.47 28.40
N ILE A 292 3.77 25.51 28.81
CA ILE A 292 3.35 24.17 29.28
C ILE A 292 2.31 24.27 30.39
N PRO A 293 2.46 25.07 31.47
CA PRO A 293 1.45 25.13 32.55
C PRO A 293 0.08 25.53 32.05
N LEU A 294 -0.01 26.53 31.15
CA LEU A 294 -1.25 27.01 30.56
C LEU A 294 -1.96 25.89 29.74
N TYR A 295 -1.22 25.28 28.82
CA TYR A 295 -1.82 24.25 27.94
C TYR A 295 -2.08 22.94 28.66
N ARG A 296 -1.36 22.62 29.73
CA ARG A 296 -1.65 21.46 30.57
C ARG A 296 -3.05 21.59 31.23
N GLU A 297 -3.41 22.77 31.72
CA GLU A 297 -4.76 23.02 32.25
C GLU A 297 -5.81 22.98 31.14
N ARG A 298 -5.57 23.63 30.03
CA ARG A 298 -6.52 23.65 28.88
C ARG A 298 -6.77 22.25 28.32
N ARG A 299 -5.76 21.38 28.26
CA ARG A 299 -5.91 19.98 27.80
C ARG A 299 -6.83 19.14 28.67
N LYS A 300 -7.09 19.49 29.94
CA LYS A 300 -7.97 18.72 30.81
C LYS A 300 -9.43 18.74 30.34
N THR A 301 -9.87 19.83 29.76
CA THR A 301 -11.26 20.04 29.31
C THR A 301 -11.41 20.05 27.80
N TYR A 302 -10.33 19.98 27.05
CA TYR A 302 -10.35 20.02 25.58
C TYR A 302 -10.63 18.63 25.02
N PHE A 303 -11.56 18.54 24.07
CA PHE A 303 -11.83 17.33 23.30
C PHE A 303 -11.51 17.60 21.84
N ALA A 304 -10.55 16.84 21.29
CA ALA A 304 -10.24 16.92 19.88
C ALA A 304 -11.37 16.26 19.08
N PHE A 305 -11.86 16.96 18.09
CA PHE A 305 -12.69 16.39 17.03
C PHE A 305 -12.17 16.92 15.71
N THR A 306 -11.45 16.09 14.99
CA THR A 306 -10.89 16.48 13.69
C THR A 306 -11.51 15.60 12.61
N GLU A 307 -12.16 16.23 11.63
CA GLU A 307 -12.49 15.54 10.39
C GLU A 307 -11.19 15.11 9.71
N LYS A 308 -11.10 13.84 9.32
CA LYS A 308 -9.93 13.35 8.57
C LYS A 308 -9.90 14.04 7.22
N PHE A 309 -8.91 14.89 7.01
CA PHE A 309 -8.62 15.48 5.72
C PHE A 309 -7.73 14.51 4.94
N CYS A 310 -8.27 13.89 3.92
CA CYS A 310 -7.49 13.17 2.91
C CYS A 310 -8.35 13.04 1.64
N PRO A 311 -8.30 14.01 0.73
CA PRO A 311 -9.03 13.89 -0.51
C PRO A 311 -8.39 12.78 -1.36
N PRO A 312 -9.13 11.71 -1.72
CA PRO A 312 -8.65 10.75 -2.69
C PRO A 312 -8.52 11.47 -4.05
N ARG A 313 -7.37 11.37 -4.69
CA ARG A 313 -7.25 11.73 -6.11
C ARG A 313 -7.79 10.55 -6.89
N LEU A 314 -8.93 10.76 -7.53
CA LEU A 314 -9.47 9.79 -8.48
C LEU A 314 -8.70 9.92 -9.80
N PRO A 315 -8.35 8.81 -10.45
CA PRO A 315 -7.87 8.87 -11.82
C PRO A 315 -8.93 9.49 -12.72
N ASP A 316 -8.49 10.13 -13.81
CA ASP A 316 -9.36 10.56 -14.87
C ASP A 316 -10.20 9.38 -15.41
N SER A 317 -11.29 9.67 -16.07
CA SER A 317 -12.15 8.64 -16.65
C SER A 317 -11.36 7.69 -17.54
N ILE A 318 -11.51 6.38 -17.28
CA ILE A 318 -10.86 5.30 -18.02
C ILE A 318 -11.85 4.67 -18.98
N GLU A 319 -11.46 4.54 -20.25
CA GLU A 319 -12.20 3.77 -21.23
C GLU A 319 -11.88 2.28 -21.05
N VAL A 320 -12.90 1.49 -20.67
CA VAL A 320 -12.69 0.05 -20.43
C VAL A 320 -12.97 -0.82 -21.67
N GLY A 321 -13.58 -0.25 -22.71
CA GLY A 321 -13.94 -0.98 -23.92
C GLY A 321 -15.05 -2.03 -23.70
N GLU A 322 -15.34 -2.79 -24.76
CA GLU A 322 -16.32 -3.87 -24.73
C GLU A 322 -15.72 -5.13 -24.10
N SER A 323 -16.55 -5.87 -23.36
CA SER A 323 -16.15 -7.12 -22.74
C SER A 323 -15.91 -8.20 -23.79
N ARG A 324 -14.78 -8.88 -23.72
CA ARG A 324 -14.49 -10.07 -24.53
C ARG A 324 -15.35 -11.25 -24.06
N SER A 325 -15.73 -12.12 -24.98
CA SER A 325 -16.46 -13.35 -24.66
C SER A 325 -15.73 -14.57 -25.21
N TYR A 326 -15.58 -15.58 -24.35
CA TYR A 326 -14.99 -16.87 -24.65
C TYR A 326 -16.13 -17.90 -24.77
N GLY A 327 -16.11 -18.73 -25.83
CA GLY A 327 -17.10 -19.76 -26.08
C GLY A 327 -16.91 -20.99 -25.19
N SER A 328 -17.94 -21.84 -25.15
CA SER A 328 -17.93 -23.08 -24.35
C SER A 328 -16.93 -24.14 -24.83
N ASP A 329 -16.45 -24.00 -26.07
CA ASP A 329 -15.47 -24.89 -26.71
C ASP A 329 -14.02 -24.54 -26.38
N VAL A 330 -13.77 -23.46 -25.59
CA VAL A 330 -12.42 -22.96 -25.29
C VAL A 330 -12.04 -23.28 -23.86
N ALA A 331 -10.77 -23.66 -23.66
CA ALA A 331 -10.15 -23.73 -22.34
C ALA A 331 -8.96 -22.74 -22.30
N VAL A 332 -9.11 -21.69 -21.51
CA VAL A 332 -8.14 -20.59 -21.37
C VAL A 332 -7.86 -20.34 -19.90
N ASP A 333 -6.61 -20.11 -19.55
CA ASP A 333 -6.31 -19.68 -18.19
C ASP A 333 -6.74 -18.22 -17.94
N ASN A 334 -7.16 -17.93 -16.72
CA ASN A 334 -7.65 -16.60 -16.35
C ASN A 334 -6.60 -15.51 -16.53
N ARG A 335 -5.29 -15.85 -16.41
CA ARG A 335 -4.18 -14.93 -16.64
C ARG A 335 -4.16 -14.44 -18.09
N SER A 336 -4.41 -15.36 -19.05
CA SER A 336 -4.48 -15.00 -20.48
C SER A 336 -5.66 -14.05 -20.76
N ALA A 337 -6.82 -14.27 -20.13
CA ALA A 337 -7.95 -13.36 -20.22
C ALA A 337 -7.60 -11.99 -19.61
N TYR A 338 -6.94 -11.95 -18.45
CA TYR A 338 -6.42 -10.75 -17.83
C TYR A 338 -5.47 -9.98 -18.77
N GLY A 339 -4.47 -10.66 -19.33
CA GLY A 339 -3.53 -10.02 -20.27
C GLY A 339 -4.22 -9.38 -21.47
N LYS A 340 -5.27 -10.03 -22.01
CA LYS A 340 -6.06 -9.47 -23.11
C LYS A 340 -6.86 -8.21 -22.72
N VAL A 341 -7.34 -8.12 -21.50
CA VAL A 341 -7.97 -6.88 -21.01
C VAL A 341 -6.93 -5.78 -20.86
N LEU A 342 -5.74 -6.09 -20.35
CA LEU A 342 -4.67 -5.09 -20.26
C LEU A 342 -4.25 -4.54 -21.62
N GLU A 343 -4.19 -5.41 -22.66
CA GLU A 343 -3.96 -4.97 -24.04
C GLU A 343 -5.03 -3.97 -24.49
N ASP A 344 -6.32 -4.26 -24.24
CA ASP A 344 -7.43 -3.35 -24.57
C ASP A 344 -7.30 -2.02 -23.83
N LEU A 345 -7.04 -2.06 -22.52
CA LEU A 345 -6.88 -0.87 -21.70
C LEU A 345 -5.72 0.01 -22.17
N ALA A 346 -4.57 -0.60 -22.54
CA ALA A 346 -3.44 0.12 -23.14
C ALA A 346 -3.82 0.79 -24.46
N MET A 347 -4.46 0.06 -25.35
CA MET A 347 -4.90 0.59 -26.67
C MET A 347 -5.88 1.76 -26.53
N LEU A 348 -6.74 1.74 -25.53
CA LEU A 348 -7.76 2.77 -25.34
C LEU A 348 -7.22 4.00 -24.59
N ASN A 349 -6.33 3.81 -23.62
CA ASN A 349 -6.01 4.85 -22.65
C ASN A 349 -4.56 5.38 -22.72
N ASN A 350 -3.65 4.70 -23.44
CA ASN A 350 -2.23 5.07 -23.47
C ASN A 350 -1.75 5.60 -24.84
N ARG A 351 -2.67 6.07 -25.69
CA ARG A 351 -2.34 6.64 -27.01
C ARG A 351 -1.76 8.06 -26.96
N GLY A 352 -1.98 8.74 -25.85
CA GLY A 352 -1.49 10.11 -25.64
C GLY A 352 -0.05 10.14 -25.13
N GLU A 353 0.51 11.34 -24.99
CA GLU A 353 1.84 11.53 -24.43
C GLU A 353 1.94 11.12 -22.96
N VAL A 354 0.83 11.26 -22.22
CA VAL A 354 0.71 10.84 -20.82
C VAL A 354 -0.17 9.59 -20.80
N PRO A 355 0.36 8.42 -20.44
CA PRO A 355 -0.44 7.21 -20.28
C PRO A 355 -1.40 7.36 -19.09
N LYS A 356 -2.54 6.68 -19.10
CA LYS A 356 -3.47 6.65 -17.96
C LYS A 356 -3.39 5.34 -17.17
N VAL A 357 -2.99 4.26 -17.83
CA VAL A 357 -2.89 2.92 -17.24
C VAL A 357 -1.42 2.50 -17.22
N LEU A 358 -0.92 2.13 -16.06
CA LEU A 358 0.46 1.70 -15.85
C LEU A 358 0.50 0.24 -15.41
N GLY A 359 1.54 -0.48 -15.86
CA GLY A 359 1.82 -1.86 -15.50
C GLY A 359 3.16 -2.01 -14.80
N PHE A 360 3.19 -2.78 -13.70
CA PHE A 360 4.38 -3.08 -12.91
C PHE A 360 4.55 -4.59 -12.75
N SER A 361 5.77 -5.08 -12.95
CA SER A 361 6.16 -6.48 -12.77
C SER A 361 7.50 -6.59 -12.06
N CYS A 362 7.77 -7.77 -11.47
CA CYS A 362 9.00 -8.12 -10.79
C CYS A 362 9.57 -9.41 -11.41
N ASP A 363 10.20 -9.28 -12.60
CA ASP A 363 10.81 -10.40 -13.37
C ASP A 363 9.81 -11.53 -13.75
N LEU A 364 8.50 -11.21 -13.82
CA LEU A 364 7.44 -12.18 -14.06
C LEU A 364 6.51 -11.79 -15.22
N GLU A 365 6.88 -10.83 -16.06
CA GLU A 365 6.08 -10.24 -17.14
C GLU A 365 5.28 -11.28 -17.94
N SER A 366 5.97 -12.29 -18.51
CA SER A 366 5.32 -13.32 -19.33
C SER A 366 4.45 -14.29 -18.51
N SER A 367 4.87 -14.59 -17.29
CA SER A 367 4.14 -15.50 -16.38
C SER A 367 2.80 -14.90 -15.92
N VAL A 368 2.77 -13.59 -15.68
CA VAL A 368 1.55 -12.86 -15.30
C VAL A 368 0.81 -12.26 -16.50
N LYS A 369 1.28 -12.52 -17.75
CA LYS A 369 0.64 -12.11 -19.01
C LYS A 369 0.59 -10.61 -19.25
N MET A 370 1.61 -9.88 -18.84
CA MET A 370 1.75 -8.45 -19.12
C MET A 370 2.51 -8.13 -20.43
N ASP A 371 3.09 -9.13 -21.09
CA ASP A 371 3.88 -8.97 -22.31
C ASP A 371 3.10 -8.31 -23.47
N GLY A 372 1.79 -8.55 -23.56
CA GLY A 372 0.92 -7.88 -24.53
C GLY A 372 0.74 -6.39 -24.23
N PHE A 373 0.53 -6.04 -22.96
CA PHE A 373 0.47 -4.66 -22.50
C PHE A 373 1.78 -3.92 -22.78
N HIS A 374 2.91 -4.52 -22.42
CA HIS A 374 4.25 -3.96 -22.65
C HIS A 374 4.50 -3.65 -24.12
N LYS A 375 4.20 -4.57 -25.03
CA LYS A 375 4.36 -4.38 -26.47
C LYS A 375 3.54 -3.23 -27.04
N ILE A 376 2.35 -2.98 -26.46
CA ILE A 376 1.45 -1.90 -26.90
C ILE A 376 1.86 -0.56 -26.30
N SER A 377 2.37 -0.56 -25.07
CA SER A 377 2.59 0.65 -24.28
C SER A 377 3.88 0.53 -23.45
N GLU A 378 5.04 0.44 -24.14
CA GLU A 378 6.37 0.31 -23.54
C GLU A 378 6.65 1.42 -22.50
N HIS A 379 6.25 2.65 -22.81
CA HIS A 379 6.44 3.82 -21.93
C HIS A 379 5.57 3.81 -20.67
N ALA A 380 4.62 2.88 -20.55
CA ALA A 380 3.73 2.71 -19.41
C ALA A 380 3.96 1.39 -18.65
N PHE A 381 4.93 0.59 -19.09
CA PHE A 381 5.31 -0.65 -18.42
C PHE A 381 6.63 -0.49 -17.68
N PHE A 382 6.67 -0.90 -16.43
CA PHE A 382 7.83 -0.76 -15.55
C PHE A 382 8.22 -2.10 -14.95
N GLU A 383 9.29 -2.67 -15.50
CA GLU A 383 9.92 -3.86 -14.95
C GLU A 383 10.86 -3.46 -13.81
N SER A 384 10.56 -3.88 -12.61
CA SER A 384 11.34 -3.55 -11.42
C SER A 384 12.51 -4.51 -11.16
N GLY A 385 12.51 -5.68 -11.81
CA GLY A 385 13.33 -6.81 -11.38
C GLY A 385 12.77 -7.41 -10.08
N ILE A 386 13.48 -8.32 -9.43
CA ILE A 386 13.06 -8.99 -8.20
C ILE A 386 13.13 -7.99 -7.03
N GLN A 387 12.08 -7.17 -6.88
CA GLN A 387 11.99 -6.02 -5.96
C GLN A 387 10.54 -5.77 -5.52
N GLU A 388 9.87 -6.77 -4.99
CA GLU A 388 8.44 -6.77 -4.70
C GLU A 388 8.04 -5.74 -3.63
N HIS A 389 8.85 -5.56 -2.58
CA HIS A 389 8.57 -4.60 -1.51
C HIS A 389 8.53 -3.17 -2.04
N HIS A 390 9.53 -2.81 -2.87
CA HIS A 390 9.57 -1.51 -3.54
C HIS A 390 8.38 -1.33 -4.46
N THR A 391 8.13 -2.32 -5.33
CA THR A 391 7.12 -2.23 -6.38
C THR A 391 5.70 -2.14 -5.82
N ALA A 392 5.39 -2.88 -4.75
CA ALA A 392 4.11 -2.78 -4.06
C ALA A 392 3.85 -1.37 -3.53
N THR A 393 4.85 -0.74 -2.92
CA THR A 393 4.76 0.65 -2.41
C THR A 393 4.72 1.67 -3.56
N LEU A 394 5.58 1.50 -4.56
CA LEU A 394 5.66 2.34 -5.75
C LEU A 394 4.33 2.40 -6.49
N ALA A 395 3.73 1.23 -6.78
CA ALA A 395 2.46 1.12 -7.49
C ALA A 395 1.32 1.84 -6.74
N GLY A 396 1.31 1.75 -5.40
CA GLY A 396 0.38 2.51 -4.57
C GLY A 396 0.62 4.01 -4.66
N ALA A 397 1.87 4.46 -4.58
CA ALA A 397 2.21 5.87 -4.65
C ALA A 397 1.83 6.49 -6.01
N VAL A 398 2.17 5.81 -7.11
CA VAL A 398 1.79 6.22 -8.47
C VAL A 398 0.28 6.34 -8.63
N SER A 399 -0.47 5.40 -8.04
CA SER A 399 -1.95 5.41 -8.14
C SER A 399 -2.59 6.63 -7.46
N LYS A 400 -1.96 7.20 -6.44
CA LYS A 400 -2.41 8.45 -5.81
C LYS A 400 -2.14 9.69 -6.66
N GLU A 401 -1.26 9.58 -7.63
CA GLU A 401 -0.96 10.66 -8.56
C GLU A 401 -1.85 10.66 -9.81
N GLY A 402 -2.95 9.88 -9.81
CA GLY A 402 -4.00 9.91 -10.85
C GLY A 402 -3.84 8.88 -11.96
N PHE A 403 -3.01 7.84 -11.77
CA PHE A 403 -2.87 6.73 -12.71
C PHE A 403 -3.64 5.49 -12.25
N VAL A 404 -4.15 4.70 -13.18
CA VAL A 404 -4.59 3.34 -12.88
C VAL A 404 -3.37 2.43 -12.89
N SER A 405 -2.99 1.92 -11.72
CA SER A 405 -1.75 1.20 -11.48
C SER A 405 -2.03 -0.29 -11.28
N PHE A 406 -1.60 -1.12 -12.23
CA PHE A 406 -1.64 -2.58 -12.12
C PHE A 406 -0.28 -3.11 -11.65
N PHE A 407 -0.23 -3.71 -10.48
CA PHE A 407 0.91 -4.48 -10.00
C PHE A 407 0.59 -5.96 -10.10
N SER A 408 1.36 -6.70 -10.91
CA SER A 408 1.12 -8.12 -11.18
C SER A 408 2.34 -8.97 -10.81
N THR A 409 2.08 -9.99 -9.97
CA THR A 409 3.10 -10.93 -9.51
C THR A 409 2.43 -12.25 -9.09
N PHE A 410 3.17 -13.20 -8.53
CA PHE A 410 2.58 -14.38 -7.92
C PHE A 410 1.96 -14.06 -6.55
N GLY A 411 0.98 -14.87 -6.13
CA GLY A 411 0.26 -14.64 -4.89
C GLY A 411 1.15 -14.56 -3.66
N VAL A 412 2.11 -15.48 -3.54
CA VAL A 412 3.03 -15.51 -2.41
C VAL A 412 3.89 -14.24 -2.31
N PHE A 413 4.29 -13.68 -3.44
CA PHE A 413 5.09 -12.44 -3.48
C PHE A 413 4.23 -11.19 -3.27
N GLY A 414 3.09 -11.10 -4.00
CA GLY A 414 2.21 -9.92 -3.95
C GLY A 414 1.40 -9.79 -2.66
N VAL A 415 1.18 -10.89 -1.93
CA VAL A 415 0.39 -10.90 -0.69
C VAL A 415 1.25 -11.24 0.52
N CYS A 416 1.86 -12.43 0.57
CA CYS A 416 2.54 -12.88 1.79
C CYS A 416 3.80 -12.04 2.05
N GLU A 417 4.66 -11.87 1.06
CA GLU A 417 5.90 -11.12 1.20
C GLU A 417 5.64 -9.63 1.39
N THR A 418 4.71 -9.04 0.62
CA THR A 418 4.45 -7.59 0.62
C THR A 418 3.25 -7.16 1.48
N TYR A 419 2.77 -8.00 2.40
CA TYR A 419 1.60 -7.68 3.23
C TYR A 419 1.71 -6.33 3.94
N ASN A 420 2.88 -5.99 4.48
CA ASN A 420 3.10 -4.72 5.16
C ASN A 420 2.98 -3.51 4.20
N GLN A 421 3.44 -3.64 2.97
CA GLN A 421 3.32 -2.63 1.93
C GLN A 421 1.86 -2.46 1.49
N GLN A 422 1.12 -3.56 1.33
CA GLN A 422 -0.30 -3.50 1.03
C GLN A 422 -1.10 -2.88 2.18
N ARG A 423 -0.73 -3.17 3.44
CA ARG A 423 -1.35 -2.51 4.60
C ARG A 423 -1.09 -1.00 4.60
N LEU A 424 0.09 -0.55 4.19
CA LEU A 424 0.38 0.88 4.07
C LEU A 424 -0.35 1.51 2.89
N ASN A 425 -0.52 0.80 1.78
CA ASN A 425 -1.38 1.20 0.68
C ASN A 425 -2.83 1.40 1.14
N ASP A 426 -3.35 0.49 1.97
CA ASP A 426 -4.69 0.58 2.56
C ASP A 426 -4.84 1.83 3.45
N ILE A 427 -3.91 2.02 4.39
CA ILE A 427 -3.88 3.20 5.28
C ILE A 427 -3.81 4.51 4.49
N ASN A 428 -3.07 4.53 3.39
CA ASN A 428 -2.93 5.68 2.51
C ASN A 428 -4.07 5.83 1.48
N GLN A 429 -5.07 4.93 1.49
CA GLN A 429 -6.20 4.95 0.56
C GLN A 429 -5.75 5.07 -0.89
N THR A 430 -4.81 4.22 -1.29
CA THR A 430 -4.31 4.16 -2.66
C THR A 430 -5.34 3.56 -3.62
N GLN A 431 -5.01 3.47 -4.91
CA GLN A 431 -5.89 2.98 -5.97
C GLN A 431 -5.27 1.77 -6.69
N VAL A 432 -4.37 1.03 -6.02
CA VAL A 432 -3.61 -0.07 -6.64
C VAL A 432 -4.51 -1.23 -7.06
N LYS A 433 -4.25 -1.76 -8.24
CA LYS A 433 -4.86 -2.99 -8.76
C LYS A 433 -3.82 -4.11 -8.62
N LEU A 434 -3.83 -4.78 -7.48
CA LEU A 434 -2.97 -5.92 -7.20
C LEU A 434 -3.56 -7.16 -7.86
N VAL A 435 -2.97 -7.62 -8.95
CA VAL A 435 -3.41 -8.81 -9.67
C VAL A 435 -2.41 -9.93 -9.44
N CYS A 436 -2.80 -10.93 -8.67
CA CYS A 436 -1.95 -12.07 -8.34
C CYS A 436 -2.38 -13.34 -9.07
N THR A 437 -1.38 -13.98 -9.66
CA THR A 437 -1.52 -15.28 -10.31
C THR A 437 -0.89 -16.38 -9.47
N HIS A 438 -0.98 -17.64 -9.88
CA HIS A 438 -0.36 -18.79 -9.19
C HIS A 438 -0.81 -18.89 -7.72
N LEU A 439 -2.12 -18.72 -7.47
CA LEU A 439 -2.70 -18.89 -6.14
C LEU A 439 -2.99 -20.36 -5.83
N GLY A 440 -2.95 -20.69 -4.55
CA GLY A 440 -3.36 -21.97 -4.03
C GLY A 440 -2.47 -23.13 -4.47
N LEU A 441 -3.05 -24.33 -4.44
CA LEU A 441 -2.42 -25.55 -4.92
C LEU A 441 -2.30 -25.59 -6.45
N ASP A 442 -3.03 -24.70 -7.16
CA ASP A 442 -2.97 -24.59 -8.62
C ASP A 442 -1.60 -24.15 -9.15
N VAL A 443 -0.71 -23.69 -8.29
CA VAL A 443 0.70 -23.46 -8.64
C VAL A 443 1.41 -24.78 -9.02
N GLY A 444 0.98 -25.89 -8.44
CA GLY A 444 1.38 -27.24 -8.82
C GLY A 444 2.80 -27.62 -8.40
N GLU A 445 3.64 -27.94 -9.40
CA GLU A 445 4.95 -28.56 -9.22
C GLU A 445 5.98 -27.66 -8.52
N ASP A 446 5.80 -26.33 -8.49
CA ASP A 446 6.68 -25.41 -7.77
C ASP A 446 6.64 -25.61 -6.24
N GLY A 447 5.58 -26.27 -5.74
CA GLY A 447 5.48 -26.75 -4.37
C GLY A 447 5.16 -25.66 -3.34
N GLN A 448 5.30 -26.04 -2.08
CA GLN A 448 4.73 -25.29 -0.93
C GLN A 448 5.24 -23.85 -0.79
N THR A 449 6.44 -23.52 -1.23
CA THR A 449 6.99 -22.16 -1.12
C THR A 449 6.36 -21.17 -2.10
N HIS A 450 5.63 -21.68 -3.12
CA HIS A 450 4.93 -20.88 -4.13
C HIS A 450 3.41 -21.00 -4.00
N GLN A 451 2.91 -21.96 -3.22
CA GLN A 451 1.49 -22.19 -2.96
C GLN A 451 0.94 -21.16 -1.97
N CYS A 452 0.47 -20.02 -2.47
CA CYS A 452 -0.19 -19.04 -1.65
C CYS A 452 -1.59 -19.54 -1.26
N ILE A 453 -1.72 -20.11 -0.08
CA ILE A 453 -2.96 -20.72 0.45
C ILE A 453 -3.61 -19.88 1.56
N ASP A 454 -3.07 -18.71 1.88
CA ASP A 454 -3.42 -17.86 3.03
C ASP A 454 -3.78 -16.42 2.62
N TYR A 455 -3.90 -16.17 1.31
CA TYR A 455 -4.14 -14.83 0.75
C TYR A 455 -5.41 -14.16 1.29
N LEU A 456 -6.53 -14.89 1.46
CA LEU A 456 -7.74 -14.30 2.06
C LEU A 456 -7.52 -14.01 3.54
N GLY A 457 -6.87 -14.92 4.27
CA GLY A 457 -6.57 -14.75 5.69
C GLY A 457 -5.77 -13.47 5.97
N LEU A 458 -4.84 -13.13 5.08
CA LEU A 458 -4.03 -11.91 5.17
C LEU A 458 -4.84 -10.67 4.73
N LEU A 459 -5.39 -10.67 3.52
CA LEU A 459 -6.03 -9.50 2.93
C LEU A 459 -7.33 -9.09 3.63
N GLN A 460 -8.05 -10.02 4.27
CA GLN A 460 -9.26 -9.70 5.03
C GLN A 460 -8.98 -8.83 6.28
N ASN A 461 -7.73 -8.71 6.73
CA ASN A 461 -7.33 -7.80 7.82
C ASN A 461 -7.16 -6.34 7.35
N LEU A 462 -7.13 -6.10 6.03
CA LEU A 462 -7.11 -4.76 5.45
C LEU A 462 -8.54 -4.22 5.37
N PHE A 463 -8.76 -2.93 5.59
CA PHE A 463 -10.14 -2.39 5.69
C PHE A 463 -10.75 -2.06 4.33
N ASP A 464 -9.98 -1.51 3.39
CA ASP A 464 -10.48 -0.92 2.14
C ASP A 464 -10.02 -1.67 0.87
N PHE A 465 -9.43 -2.88 1.00
CA PHE A 465 -9.17 -3.75 -0.14
C PHE A 465 -10.43 -4.52 -0.54
N SER A 466 -10.87 -4.38 -1.79
CA SER A 466 -11.83 -5.30 -2.39
C SER A 466 -11.12 -6.56 -2.89
N ILE A 467 -11.74 -7.74 -2.70
CA ILE A 467 -11.11 -9.04 -3.00
C ILE A 467 -11.99 -9.81 -3.98
N PHE A 468 -11.46 -10.06 -5.19
CA PHE A 468 -12.17 -10.73 -6.27
C PHE A 468 -11.43 -11.95 -6.77
N MET A 469 -12.19 -13.03 -6.99
CA MET A 469 -11.71 -14.36 -7.36
C MET A 469 -12.50 -14.91 -8.55
N PRO A 470 -12.15 -14.52 -9.80
CA PRO A 470 -12.90 -14.96 -10.97
C PRO A 470 -12.85 -16.48 -11.17
N ALA A 471 -13.97 -17.08 -11.57
CA ALA A 471 -14.09 -18.51 -11.77
C ALA A 471 -13.76 -18.96 -13.21
N ASP A 472 -13.83 -18.07 -14.20
CA ASP A 472 -13.52 -18.40 -15.60
C ASP A 472 -13.01 -17.17 -16.39
N PRO A 473 -12.53 -17.34 -17.64
CA PRO A 473 -12.00 -16.22 -18.43
C PRO A 473 -13.03 -15.13 -18.73
N ASN A 474 -14.32 -15.46 -18.86
CA ASN A 474 -15.38 -14.47 -19.07
C ASN A 474 -15.56 -13.57 -17.84
N GLN A 475 -15.60 -14.19 -16.66
CA GLN A 475 -15.73 -13.45 -15.40
C GLN A 475 -14.47 -12.63 -15.11
N THR A 476 -13.28 -13.14 -15.46
CA THR A 476 -12.02 -12.40 -15.35
C THR A 476 -12.06 -11.10 -16.17
N ASP A 477 -12.46 -11.16 -17.43
CA ASP A 477 -12.59 -9.98 -18.29
C ASP A 477 -13.43 -8.88 -17.63
N ARG A 478 -14.60 -9.23 -17.11
CA ARG A 478 -15.52 -8.27 -16.49
C ARG A 478 -14.98 -7.69 -15.19
N ILE A 479 -14.36 -8.52 -14.37
CA ILE A 479 -13.77 -8.10 -13.09
C ILE A 479 -12.60 -7.13 -13.31
N ILE A 480 -11.73 -7.42 -14.26
CA ILE A 480 -10.58 -6.53 -14.54
C ILE A 480 -11.04 -5.18 -15.10
N ARG A 481 -12.02 -5.16 -16.02
CA ARG A 481 -12.60 -3.91 -16.52
C ARG A 481 -13.30 -3.12 -15.41
N TYR A 482 -14.01 -3.82 -14.52
CA TYR A 482 -14.59 -3.20 -13.32
C TYR A 482 -13.50 -2.58 -12.45
N ALA A 483 -12.45 -3.33 -12.11
CA ALA A 483 -11.36 -2.83 -11.28
C ALA A 483 -10.63 -1.63 -11.89
N ALA A 484 -10.45 -1.60 -13.23
CA ALA A 484 -9.81 -0.50 -13.93
C ALA A 484 -10.62 0.82 -13.84
N SER A 485 -11.95 0.73 -13.85
CA SER A 485 -12.84 1.91 -13.90
C SER A 485 -13.37 2.39 -12.55
N HIS A 486 -13.06 1.69 -11.47
CA HIS A 486 -13.55 2.04 -10.13
C HIS A 486 -12.42 2.40 -9.18
N PRO A 487 -12.64 3.39 -8.30
CA PRO A 487 -11.66 3.78 -7.28
C PRO A 487 -11.50 2.69 -6.22
N GLY A 488 -10.37 2.71 -5.52
CA GLY A 488 -10.05 1.83 -4.41
C GLY A 488 -8.96 0.81 -4.73
N ASN A 489 -8.49 0.16 -3.68
CA ASN A 489 -7.55 -0.94 -3.77
C ASN A 489 -8.29 -2.23 -4.10
N PHE A 490 -7.84 -2.92 -5.14
CA PHE A 490 -8.42 -4.18 -5.58
C PHE A 490 -7.37 -5.28 -5.57
N PHE A 491 -7.71 -6.41 -4.99
CA PHE A 491 -7.02 -7.65 -5.21
C PHE A 491 -7.84 -8.53 -6.17
N VAL A 492 -7.21 -8.97 -7.25
CA VAL A 492 -7.80 -9.96 -8.16
C VAL A 492 -6.88 -11.17 -8.19
N GLY A 493 -7.39 -12.29 -7.69
CA GLY A 493 -6.62 -13.51 -7.52
C GLY A 493 -7.03 -14.61 -8.49
N MET A 494 -6.04 -15.31 -9.09
CA MET A 494 -6.29 -16.39 -10.03
C MET A 494 -5.20 -17.46 -9.99
N GLY A 495 -5.57 -18.70 -10.35
CA GLY A 495 -4.63 -19.80 -10.55
C GLY A 495 -3.84 -19.68 -11.85
N ARG A 496 -3.07 -20.72 -12.18
CA ARG A 496 -2.32 -20.80 -13.45
C ARG A 496 -2.90 -21.76 -14.47
N SER A 497 -3.76 -22.70 -14.05
CA SER A 497 -4.31 -23.74 -14.92
C SER A 497 -5.30 -23.20 -15.93
N LYS A 498 -5.33 -23.84 -17.09
CA LYS A 498 -6.43 -23.64 -18.05
C LYS A 498 -7.71 -24.19 -17.47
N MET A 499 -8.80 -23.46 -17.66
CA MET A 499 -10.12 -23.89 -17.21
C MET A 499 -11.15 -23.75 -18.33
N PRO A 500 -12.17 -24.64 -18.37
CA PRO A 500 -13.26 -24.48 -19.31
C PRO A 500 -14.09 -23.26 -18.96
N VAL A 501 -14.83 -22.74 -19.94
CA VAL A 501 -15.84 -21.71 -19.68
C VAL A 501 -17.00 -22.33 -18.89
N ILE A 502 -17.40 -21.68 -17.82
CA ILE A 502 -18.57 -22.10 -17.03
C ILE A 502 -19.85 -21.83 -17.83
N CYS A 503 -20.62 -22.89 -18.07
CA CYS A 503 -21.91 -22.82 -18.76
C CYS A 503 -23.07 -22.96 -17.75
N ASN A 504 -24.16 -22.28 -18.04
CA ASN A 504 -25.44 -22.46 -17.37
C ASN A 504 -26.07 -23.81 -17.75
N GLU A 505 -27.27 -24.12 -17.24
CA GLU A 505 -27.97 -25.40 -17.50
C GLU A 505 -28.40 -25.54 -18.96
N THR A 506 -28.48 -24.47 -19.73
CA THR A 506 -28.80 -24.52 -21.18
C THR A 506 -27.55 -24.68 -22.05
N GLY A 507 -26.35 -24.78 -21.48
CA GLY A 507 -25.09 -24.97 -22.19
C GLY A 507 -24.47 -23.64 -22.68
N SER A 508 -25.09 -22.51 -22.40
CA SER A 508 -24.55 -21.18 -22.76
C SER A 508 -23.55 -20.68 -21.72
N PRO A 509 -22.49 -19.93 -22.13
CA PRO A 509 -21.54 -19.34 -21.18
C PRO A 509 -22.22 -18.46 -20.12
N ALA A 510 -22.04 -18.79 -18.85
CA ALA A 510 -22.76 -18.15 -17.74
C ALA A 510 -22.34 -16.68 -17.51
N PHE A 511 -21.08 -16.36 -17.78
CA PHE A 511 -20.49 -15.04 -17.53
C PHE A 511 -20.19 -14.24 -18.81
N ALA A 512 -20.81 -14.61 -19.94
CA ALA A 512 -20.70 -13.91 -21.22
C ALA A 512 -21.96 -13.07 -21.53
N GLY A 513 -21.97 -12.40 -22.69
CA GLY A 513 -23.10 -11.58 -23.14
C GLY A 513 -23.46 -10.48 -22.15
N ASP A 514 -24.72 -10.44 -21.74
CA ASP A 514 -25.26 -9.41 -20.86
C ASP A 514 -24.88 -9.56 -19.37
N TYR A 515 -24.09 -10.58 -19.01
CA TYR A 515 -23.62 -10.74 -17.64
C TYR A 515 -22.82 -9.50 -17.20
N ARG A 516 -23.14 -8.99 -16.01
CA ARG A 516 -22.44 -7.88 -15.36
C ARG A 516 -21.94 -8.32 -14.00
N PHE A 517 -20.65 -8.16 -13.78
CA PHE A 517 -20.08 -8.37 -12.45
C PHE A 517 -20.56 -7.28 -11.48
N VAL A 518 -21.07 -7.71 -10.33
CA VAL A 518 -21.51 -6.81 -9.26
C VAL A 518 -20.82 -7.22 -7.96
N PRO A 519 -19.94 -6.35 -7.39
CA PRO A 519 -19.32 -6.64 -6.10
C PRO A 519 -20.35 -6.94 -5.01
N GLY A 520 -20.06 -7.92 -4.19
CA GLY A 520 -20.97 -8.35 -3.11
C GLY A 520 -22.16 -9.18 -3.56
N ARG A 521 -22.17 -9.65 -4.81
CA ARG A 521 -23.21 -10.56 -5.34
C ARG A 521 -22.59 -11.89 -5.71
N ALA A 522 -23.15 -12.97 -5.17
CA ALA A 522 -22.83 -14.34 -5.56
C ALA A 522 -23.65 -14.78 -6.80
N ASP A 523 -23.02 -15.57 -7.68
CA ASP A 523 -23.67 -16.10 -8.87
C ASP A 523 -24.18 -17.52 -8.60
N ARG A 524 -25.47 -17.74 -8.81
CA ARG A 524 -26.05 -19.09 -8.76
C ARG A 524 -25.86 -19.79 -10.10
N ILE A 525 -24.99 -20.81 -10.12
CA ILE A 525 -24.58 -21.51 -11.34
C ILE A 525 -25.43 -22.77 -11.55
N ARG A 526 -25.84 -23.44 -10.47
CA ARG A 526 -26.69 -24.64 -10.50
C ARG A 526 -27.79 -24.54 -9.46
N ASP A 527 -28.97 -25.06 -9.83
CA ASP A 527 -30.11 -25.12 -8.93
C ASP A 527 -30.07 -26.34 -8.04
N GLY A 528 -30.63 -26.23 -6.85
CA GLY A 528 -30.74 -27.32 -5.87
C GLY A 528 -31.58 -26.88 -4.67
N HIS A 529 -32.04 -27.84 -3.86
CA HIS A 529 -32.94 -27.60 -2.75
C HIS A 529 -32.58 -28.36 -1.47
N GLN A 530 -31.63 -29.31 -1.53
CA GLN A 530 -31.22 -30.10 -0.35
C GLN A 530 -29.98 -29.56 0.34
N GLY A 531 -29.40 -28.48 -0.16
CA GLY A 531 -28.24 -27.82 0.33
C GLY A 531 -27.55 -27.00 -0.74
N ALA A 532 -26.41 -26.34 -0.40
CA ALA A 532 -25.64 -25.59 -1.36
C ALA A 532 -24.13 -25.83 -1.22
N ILE A 533 -23.43 -25.85 -2.35
CA ILE A 533 -21.98 -25.83 -2.46
C ILE A 533 -21.56 -24.37 -2.73
N LEU A 534 -20.74 -23.81 -1.84
CA LEU A 534 -20.25 -22.44 -1.91
C LEU A 534 -18.78 -22.47 -2.30
N SER A 535 -18.40 -21.82 -3.39
CA SER A 535 -17.05 -21.90 -3.94
C SER A 535 -16.66 -20.66 -4.72
N TYR A 536 -15.43 -20.59 -5.20
CA TYR A 536 -14.91 -19.55 -6.09
C TYR A 536 -13.72 -20.09 -6.91
N GLY A 537 -13.31 -19.36 -7.94
CA GLY A 537 -12.14 -19.72 -8.74
C GLY A 537 -12.21 -21.14 -9.30
N MET A 538 -11.10 -21.89 -9.26
CA MET A 538 -11.03 -23.28 -9.73
C MET A 538 -11.99 -24.19 -8.98
N SER A 539 -12.20 -23.99 -7.69
CA SER A 539 -13.08 -24.81 -6.88
C SER A 539 -14.54 -24.76 -7.36
N ALA A 540 -14.97 -23.71 -8.07
CA ALA A 540 -16.29 -23.64 -8.68
C ALA A 540 -16.49 -24.72 -9.78
N HIS A 541 -15.44 -25.07 -10.53
CA HIS A 541 -15.48 -26.14 -11.52
C HIS A 541 -15.64 -27.51 -10.87
N HIS A 542 -14.91 -27.78 -9.79
CA HIS A 542 -15.06 -29.02 -9.02
C HIS A 542 -16.45 -29.11 -8.38
N ALA A 543 -16.99 -28.00 -7.90
CA ALA A 543 -18.35 -27.94 -7.35
C ALA A 543 -19.42 -28.26 -8.40
N ILE A 544 -19.26 -27.76 -9.64
CA ILE A 544 -20.17 -28.06 -10.75
C ILE A 544 -20.11 -29.53 -11.12
N GLN A 545 -18.93 -30.15 -11.22
CA GLN A 545 -18.76 -31.56 -11.50
C GLN A 545 -19.35 -32.42 -10.39
N ALA A 546 -19.10 -32.09 -9.14
CA ALA A 546 -19.67 -32.77 -7.99
C ALA A 546 -21.21 -32.67 -7.96
N HIS A 547 -21.79 -31.50 -8.28
CA HIS A 547 -23.24 -31.34 -8.41
C HIS A 547 -23.85 -32.31 -9.43
N GLN A 548 -23.22 -32.46 -10.61
CA GLN A 548 -23.69 -33.35 -11.65
C GLN A 548 -23.67 -34.80 -11.17
N GLU A 549 -22.58 -35.26 -10.57
CA GLU A 549 -22.45 -36.63 -10.06
C GLU A 549 -23.42 -36.89 -8.90
N LEU A 550 -23.51 -35.99 -7.93
CA LEU A 550 -24.46 -36.09 -6.80
C LEU A 550 -25.91 -36.21 -7.29
N SER A 551 -26.30 -35.44 -8.30
CA SER A 551 -27.64 -35.48 -8.87
C SER A 551 -27.91 -36.77 -9.63
N GLN A 552 -26.96 -37.26 -10.46
CA GLN A 552 -27.15 -38.41 -11.34
C GLN A 552 -27.02 -39.74 -10.61
N GLN A 553 -26.06 -39.87 -9.68
CA GLN A 553 -25.71 -41.15 -9.06
C GLN A 553 -26.28 -41.31 -7.64
N HIS A 554 -26.50 -40.18 -6.92
CA HIS A 554 -26.92 -40.22 -5.52
C HIS A 554 -28.30 -39.59 -5.25
N ASN A 555 -28.96 -39.05 -6.27
CA ASN A 555 -30.24 -38.32 -6.16
C ASN A 555 -30.18 -37.17 -5.14
N LEU A 556 -29.04 -36.50 -5.06
CA LEU A 556 -28.78 -35.34 -4.17
C LEU A 556 -28.64 -34.07 -4.99
N LYS A 557 -29.56 -33.12 -4.83
CA LYS A 557 -29.61 -31.85 -5.59
C LYS A 557 -29.18 -30.68 -4.74
N LEU A 558 -27.87 -30.37 -4.76
CA LEU A 558 -27.30 -29.21 -4.10
C LEU A 558 -27.17 -28.04 -5.08
N ALA A 559 -27.52 -26.84 -4.68
CA ALA A 559 -27.22 -25.64 -5.47
C ALA A 559 -25.71 -25.40 -5.52
N VAL A 560 -25.22 -24.74 -6.58
CA VAL A 560 -23.83 -24.25 -6.64
C VAL A 560 -23.83 -22.73 -6.73
N LEU A 561 -23.18 -22.09 -5.77
CA LEU A 561 -23.01 -20.65 -5.68
C LEU A 561 -21.53 -20.29 -5.84
N ASN A 562 -21.23 -19.41 -6.81
CA ASN A 562 -19.90 -18.87 -7.03
C ASN A 562 -19.77 -17.51 -6.37
N PHE A 563 -18.80 -17.36 -5.47
CA PHE A 563 -18.46 -16.12 -4.77
C PHE A 563 -17.24 -15.46 -5.41
N ALA A 564 -17.41 -14.90 -6.62
CA ALA A 564 -16.32 -14.14 -7.24
C ALA A 564 -15.96 -12.88 -6.48
N SER A 565 -16.86 -12.34 -5.66
CA SER A 565 -16.61 -11.27 -4.70
C SER A 565 -16.53 -11.85 -3.29
N ILE A 566 -15.33 -11.87 -2.73
CA ILE A 566 -15.09 -12.30 -1.34
C ILE A 566 -15.19 -11.10 -0.39
N ARG A 567 -14.84 -9.92 -0.88
CA ARG A 567 -15.02 -8.66 -0.20
C ARG A 567 -15.37 -7.57 -1.22
N PRO A 568 -16.55 -6.97 -1.10
CA PRO A 568 -17.65 -7.31 -0.19
C PRO A 568 -18.19 -8.74 -0.43
N LEU A 569 -18.72 -9.38 0.63
CA LEU A 569 -19.30 -10.72 0.58
C LEU A 569 -20.82 -10.65 0.49
N ASP A 570 -21.46 -11.52 -0.31
CA ASP A 570 -22.91 -11.66 -0.39
C ASP A 570 -23.44 -12.44 0.83
N SER A 571 -23.59 -11.76 1.95
CA SER A 571 -24.15 -12.35 3.18
C SER A 571 -25.60 -12.78 3.00
N GLU A 572 -26.40 -12.07 2.19
CA GLU A 572 -27.78 -12.44 1.93
C GLU A 572 -27.92 -13.76 1.15
N ALA A 573 -27.04 -14.01 0.18
CA ALA A 573 -27.01 -15.28 -0.53
C ALA A 573 -26.68 -16.44 0.42
N ILE A 574 -25.76 -16.24 1.37
CA ILE A 574 -25.43 -17.22 2.39
C ILE A 574 -26.63 -17.48 3.30
N ILE A 575 -27.30 -16.42 3.76
CA ILE A 575 -28.50 -16.52 4.62
C ILE A 575 -29.62 -17.29 3.91
N ARG A 576 -29.93 -16.92 2.65
CA ARG A 576 -30.93 -17.65 1.85
C ARG A 576 -30.54 -19.11 1.64
N ALA A 577 -29.28 -19.38 1.32
CA ALA A 577 -28.80 -20.77 1.13
C ALA A 577 -28.88 -21.58 2.43
N SER A 578 -28.69 -20.97 3.59
CA SER A 578 -28.78 -21.66 4.89
C SER A 578 -30.15 -22.21 5.21
N GLU A 579 -31.22 -21.70 4.61
CA GLU A 579 -32.60 -22.20 4.76
C GLU A 579 -32.78 -23.63 4.25
N MET A 580 -31.92 -24.08 3.33
CA MET A 580 -31.84 -25.46 2.88
C MET A 580 -31.31 -26.42 3.95
N GLY A 581 -30.71 -25.91 5.03
CA GLY A 581 -30.26 -26.65 6.22
C GLY A 581 -28.86 -27.26 6.13
N PHE A 582 -28.26 -27.35 4.94
CA PHE A 582 -26.90 -27.85 4.73
C PHE A 582 -26.10 -26.99 3.74
N LEU A 583 -24.93 -26.59 4.15
CA LEU A 583 -23.96 -25.86 3.33
C LEU A 583 -22.61 -26.60 3.33
N ILE A 584 -21.93 -26.56 2.21
CA ILE A 584 -20.54 -26.99 2.09
C ILE A 584 -19.73 -25.91 1.37
N SER A 585 -18.67 -25.41 2.02
CA SER A 585 -17.69 -24.56 1.35
C SER A 585 -16.56 -25.39 0.76
N VAL A 586 -16.12 -25.03 -0.45
CA VAL A 586 -15.00 -25.68 -1.14
C VAL A 586 -14.07 -24.60 -1.67
N GLU A 587 -12.81 -24.65 -1.26
CA GLU A 587 -11.86 -23.60 -1.56
C GLU A 587 -10.40 -24.09 -1.66
N ASP A 588 -9.67 -23.58 -2.63
CA ASP A 588 -8.22 -23.74 -2.74
C ASP A 588 -7.53 -22.69 -1.85
N HIS A 589 -7.73 -22.84 -0.56
CA HIS A 589 -7.27 -21.93 0.47
C HIS A 589 -7.27 -22.63 1.83
N HIS A 590 -6.50 -22.09 2.78
CA HIS A 590 -6.50 -22.55 4.17
C HIS A 590 -7.92 -22.52 4.77
N VAL A 591 -8.41 -23.68 5.19
CA VAL A 591 -9.82 -23.89 5.57
C VAL A 591 -10.30 -23.02 6.74
N ASP A 592 -9.39 -22.56 7.61
CA ASP A 592 -9.76 -21.81 8.81
C ASP A 592 -9.78 -20.29 8.61
N THR A 593 -9.32 -19.80 7.46
CA THR A 593 -9.23 -18.35 7.18
C THR A 593 -9.83 -17.94 5.85
N GLY A 594 -10.43 -18.88 5.10
CA GLY A 594 -11.00 -18.62 3.80
C GLY A 594 -12.51 -18.35 3.81
N LEU A 595 -13.16 -18.68 2.68
CA LEU A 595 -14.61 -18.50 2.47
C LEU A 595 -15.44 -19.23 3.52
N GLY A 596 -15.10 -20.48 3.84
CA GLY A 596 -15.84 -21.28 4.81
C GLY A 596 -15.86 -20.66 6.21
N ALA A 597 -14.78 -20.05 6.63
CA ALA A 597 -14.72 -19.29 7.89
C ALA A 597 -15.62 -18.06 7.86
N ARG A 598 -15.66 -17.34 6.73
CA ARG A 598 -16.56 -16.18 6.54
C ARG A 598 -18.02 -16.59 6.54
N VAL A 599 -18.36 -17.71 5.88
CA VAL A 599 -19.70 -18.27 5.91
C VAL A 599 -20.12 -18.61 7.35
N ALA A 600 -19.24 -19.24 8.14
CA ALA A 600 -19.52 -19.53 9.54
C ALA A 600 -19.80 -18.25 10.36
N SER A 601 -19.03 -17.19 10.15
CA SER A 601 -19.26 -15.89 10.81
C SER A 601 -20.62 -15.31 10.43
N VAL A 602 -20.98 -15.28 9.13
CA VAL A 602 -22.27 -14.77 8.66
C VAL A 602 -23.44 -15.54 9.30
N LEU A 603 -23.34 -16.88 9.36
CA LEU A 603 -24.36 -17.72 9.99
C LEU A 603 -24.53 -17.38 11.49
N ALA A 604 -23.40 -17.24 12.19
CA ALA A 604 -23.40 -16.91 13.61
C ALA A 604 -23.97 -15.51 13.88
N ASP A 605 -23.50 -14.49 13.15
CA ASP A 605 -23.93 -13.09 13.31
C ASP A 605 -25.44 -12.91 13.07
N HIS A 606 -26.05 -13.77 12.19
CA HIS A 606 -27.47 -13.71 11.86
C HIS A 606 -28.30 -14.80 12.56
N GLY A 607 -27.73 -15.52 13.53
CA GLY A 607 -28.42 -16.54 14.31
C GLY A 607 -29.01 -17.71 13.47
N ARG A 608 -28.35 -18.05 12.35
CA ARG A 608 -28.82 -19.09 11.42
C ARG A 608 -28.36 -20.47 11.88
N GLN A 609 -29.33 -21.38 12.05
CA GLN A 609 -29.06 -22.80 12.33
C GLN A 609 -28.94 -23.57 11.02
N CYS A 610 -27.69 -23.88 10.64
CA CYS A 610 -27.38 -24.63 9.42
C CYS A 610 -26.16 -25.53 9.65
N ARG A 611 -26.17 -26.75 9.09
CA ARG A 611 -24.99 -27.61 9.06
C ARG A 611 -24.00 -27.08 8.03
N LEU A 612 -22.80 -26.76 8.47
CA LEU A 612 -21.73 -26.27 7.58
C LEU A 612 -20.56 -27.26 7.58
N LEU A 613 -20.24 -27.79 6.40
CA LEU A 613 -19.04 -28.55 6.14
C LEU A 613 -18.02 -27.66 5.40
N ARG A 614 -16.77 -27.66 5.83
CA ARG A 614 -15.72 -26.86 5.19
C ARG A 614 -14.66 -27.78 4.59
N LEU A 615 -14.48 -27.71 3.27
CA LEU A 615 -13.40 -28.34 2.53
C LEU A 615 -12.43 -27.27 2.04
N GLY A 616 -11.16 -27.48 2.32
CA GLY A 616 -10.06 -26.57 1.98
C GLY A 616 -8.73 -27.17 2.40
N VAL A 617 -7.66 -26.46 2.14
CA VAL A 617 -6.29 -26.89 2.44
C VAL A 617 -6.05 -26.86 3.95
N ARG A 618 -5.47 -27.93 4.50
CA ARG A 618 -5.23 -28.07 5.95
C ARG A 618 -3.76 -28.05 6.33
N ASN A 619 -2.87 -28.28 5.39
CA ASN A 619 -1.42 -28.29 5.58
C ASN A 619 -0.75 -27.62 4.38
N TYR A 620 0.52 -27.25 4.52
CA TYR A 620 1.30 -26.87 3.34
C TYR A 620 1.33 -28.03 2.35
N GLY A 621 1.04 -27.73 1.07
CA GLY A 621 0.91 -28.72 0.02
C GLY A 621 2.25 -29.36 -0.36
N LEU A 622 2.17 -30.41 -1.15
CA LEU A 622 3.32 -31.08 -1.74
C LEU A 622 3.57 -30.54 -3.17
N SER A 623 4.68 -30.93 -3.78
CA SER A 623 4.90 -30.74 -5.22
C SER A 623 4.18 -31.84 -6.01
N GLY A 624 3.47 -31.45 -7.07
CA GLY A 624 2.74 -32.37 -7.93
C GLY A 624 1.83 -31.64 -8.91
N LYS A 625 1.14 -32.37 -9.77
CA LYS A 625 0.15 -31.75 -10.65
C LYS A 625 -1.02 -31.19 -9.84
N PRO A 626 -1.60 -30.04 -10.22
CA PRO A 626 -2.74 -29.47 -9.50
C PRO A 626 -3.86 -30.47 -9.20
N SER A 627 -4.22 -31.30 -10.18
CA SER A 627 -5.27 -32.33 -10.01
C SER A 627 -4.94 -33.41 -8.96
N GLU A 628 -3.67 -33.75 -8.79
CA GLU A 628 -3.20 -34.67 -7.75
C GLU A 628 -3.26 -34.02 -6.37
N LEU A 629 -2.87 -32.75 -6.28
CA LEU A 629 -2.90 -31.99 -5.04
C LEU A 629 -4.33 -31.74 -4.55
N TYR A 630 -5.25 -31.39 -5.45
CA TYR A 630 -6.66 -31.23 -5.11
C TYR A 630 -7.28 -32.54 -4.60
N ARG A 631 -6.90 -33.67 -5.21
CA ARG A 631 -7.33 -35.00 -4.76
C ARG A 631 -6.80 -35.34 -3.38
N LEU A 632 -5.55 -35.07 -3.10
CA LEU A 632 -4.95 -35.32 -1.79
C LEU A 632 -5.63 -34.51 -0.67
N GLU A 633 -5.99 -33.27 -0.93
CA GLU A 633 -6.74 -32.42 0.02
C GLU A 633 -8.25 -32.71 0.04
N GLY A 634 -8.77 -33.54 -0.89
CA GLY A 634 -10.18 -33.85 -0.98
C GLY A 634 -11.08 -32.69 -1.39
N ILE A 635 -10.54 -31.75 -2.17
CA ILE A 635 -11.25 -30.59 -2.70
C ILE A 635 -11.51 -30.68 -4.21
N ASP A 636 -11.19 -31.83 -4.83
CA ASP A 636 -11.65 -32.20 -6.17
C ASP A 636 -13.12 -32.65 -6.18
N SER A 637 -13.68 -32.91 -7.36
CA SER A 637 -15.08 -33.36 -7.48
C SER A 637 -15.38 -34.63 -6.68
N ASP A 638 -14.49 -35.62 -6.74
CA ASP A 638 -14.66 -36.88 -6.03
C ASP A 638 -14.65 -36.69 -4.50
N GLY A 639 -13.75 -35.84 -4.00
CA GLY A 639 -13.65 -35.48 -2.59
C GLY A 639 -14.91 -34.78 -2.08
N ILE A 640 -15.46 -33.86 -2.88
CA ILE A 640 -16.73 -33.18 -2.58
C ILE A 640 -17.89 -34.20 -2.53
N VAL A 641 -18.01 -35.08 -3.53
CA VAL A 641 -19.05 -36.09 -3.58
C VAL A 641 -18.98 -37.00 -2.34
N LYS A 642 -17.81 -37.55 -2.02
CA LYS A 642 -17.61 -38.39 -0.82
C LYS A 642 -18.02 -37.67 0.46
N ALA A 643 -17.65 -36.40 0.60
CA ALA A 643 -17.99 -35.62 1.78
C ALA A 643 -19.49 -35.37 1.93
N VAL A 644 -20.19 -35.06 0.82
CA VAL A 644 -21.63 -34.82 0.82
C VAL A 644 -22.41 -36.13 1.05
N VAL A 645 -22.02 -37.24 0.41
CA VAL A 645 -22.66 -38.56 0.62
C VAL A 645 -22.51 -38.99 2.07
N LYS A 646 -21.34 -38.81 2.68
CA LYS A 646 -21.13 -39.10 4.10
C LYS A 646 -22.02 -38.21 4.96
N ALA A 647 -22.06 -36.91 4.72
CA ALA A 647 -22.90 -35.97 5.47
C ALA A 647 -24.41 -36.34 5.35
N ASN A 648 -24.85 -36.83 4.18
CA ASN A 648 -26.20 -37.31 3.99
C ASN A 648 -26.48 -38.60 4.80
N ALA A 649 -25.55 -39.56 4.81
CA ALA A 649 -25.65 -40.77 5.63
C ALA A 649 -25.69 -40.45 7.15
N ASP A 650 -24.98 -39.40 7.58
CA ASP A 650 -24.96 -38.88 8.95
C ASP A 650 -26.23 -38.04 9.29
N GLY A 651 -27.17 -37.92 8.36
CA GLY A 651 -28.45 -37.21 8.55
C GLY A 651 -28.34 -35.69 8.57
N TRP A 652 -27.35 -35.15 7.89
CA TRP A 652 -27.15 -33.67 7.82
C TRP A 652 -28.02 -32.99 6.77
N LEU A 653 -28.41 -33.71 5.71
CA LEU A 653 -29.27 -33.17 4.67
C LEU A 653 -30.73 -33.44 5.01
N LYS A 654 -31.62 -32.49 4.69
CA LYS A 654 -33.07 -32.69 4.80
C LYS A 654 -33.55 -33.72 3.73
N LYS A 655 -34.41 -34.64 4.11
CA LYS A 655 -35.04 -35.60 3.20
C LYS A 655 -35.95 -34.91 2.19
#